data_5ca6809cce9b26e29f01304849992d89
#
_entry.id   5ca6809cce9b26e29f01304849992d89
#
_cell.length_a   1.000
_cell.length_b   1.000
_cell.length_c   1.000
_cell.angle_alpha   90.00
_cell.angle_beta   90.00
_cell.angle_gamma   90.00
#
_symmetry.space_group_name_H-M   'P 1'
#
loop_
_entity.id
_entity.type
_entity.pdbx_description
1 polymer ?
#
loop_
_entity_poly.entity_id
_entity_poly.type
_entity_poly.pdbx_seq_one_letter_code
_entity_poly.pdbx_strand_id
1 'polypeptide(L)'
;DMAAVNVQNRVSKATGQLPAEVTQVGVTTSKQQTSILQMFSLYSPDDSYDEKFLSNYISINLKPAILRIQGVGDMMIMGGDYSMRIWMKPDVMAQYKLIPSDVTQVLAEQNIESATGSFGENSDETYQYTMKYKGRLITPEEFGEIVIRSSDNGEVLKLKEIADIEMGEESYAYHGAMNGHPGISCMIFQTAGSNATEVNNNIDTFLEEARKDLPKGVEMVQVMSSNDFLYASIHEVVKTLFEAIFLVILIVYVFLQDIRSTIIPLVGIIVSLIGTFAFMSIAGFSINLITLFALVLVIGTVVDDAIVVVEAVQARFDVGYRSSYMASIDAMKGISNAVISSSLVFMAVFIPVSFMSGTSGTFYTQFGLTMAVAVGISAVNALTLSPALCALFLKPYINEDGTEKNNFAARFRKAFNAAFDAMIERYKKGVLFFIKRKWMVWTLLAASVVLLAFLMNTTKTSLVPDEDQGVVFVNVSTAAGSSLKTTNDVMMRIEKRMMDIPQVLHVQRVAGYGLLAEQGNSFGMLILKLKPWDEREGKENDVQAVIGQVYGRTADIKDASIFAISPGMIPGYGMGNALELHMQDKQGGDVGTFFNTTQQYLGALNQRPEIAMAYSTFDIRYPQWTVEVDASKCKRAGITPDAVLSTLSGYYGGQYVSNFNRFSKVYKVMIQADPKYRVDESSLNNIFVRMSNGEMAPLSQFVTLTRSYGAESLSRFNMFNSIAVNAMPAEGYSTGDAIRAVQETAVQALPKGFGYDFGGITREETDQGGTTIIIFAICFLMIYLILSALYESFLIPFAVLLSVPFGLMGSFLFAKMMGLENNIYLQTGLIMLIGLLAKTAILLTEYATERRKAGMSLTSAALSAAKARLRPILMTALTMIFGLFPLMVASGVGANGNSSLGTGTVGGMVIGTLALLFIVPSLFIVFQYLQEKVRPIQFQPAADWQIQEECVEAKEERQHHIESKNEEKK
;
A
#
# COMPACT_ATOMS: atom_id res chain seq x y z
N ASP A 1 -14.68 1.24 16.49
CA ASP A 1 -15.01 1.37 17.91
C ASP A 1 -15.84 0.19 18.43
N MET A 2 -16.94 -0.20 17.80
CA MET A 2 -17.78 -1.32 18.23
C MET A 2 -17.05 -2.67 18.27
N ALA A 3 -16.11 -2.91 17.35
CA ALA A 3 -15.32 -4.14 17.33
C ALA A 3 -14.45 -4.26 18.60
N ALA A 4 -13.75 -3.19 19.00
CA ALA A 4 -12.95 -3.18 20.22
C ALA A 4 -13.79 -3.40 21.48
N VAL A 5 -14.98 -2.77 21.56
CA VAL A 5 -15.93 -3.01 22.66
C VAL A 5 -16.40 -4.47 22.69
N ASN A 6 -16.70 -5.06 21.53
CA ASN A 6 -17.09 -6.46 21.45
C ASN A 6 -15.97 -7.41 21.89
N VAL A 7 -14.70 -7.13 21.46
CA VAL A 7 -13.53 -7.89 21.89
C VAL A 7 -13.35 -7.76 23.40
N GLN A 8 -13.39 -6.53 23.96
CA GLN A 8 -13.27 -6.30 25.40
C GLN A 8 -14.34 -7.05 26.20
N ASN A 9 -15.58 -7.05 25.72
CA ASN A 9 -16.67 -7.78 26.36
C ASN A 9 -16.44 -9.30 26.34
N ARG A 10 -15.88 -9.85 25.25
CA ARG A 10 -15.55 -11.28 25.15
C ARG A 10 -14.37 -11.65 26.05
N VAL A 11 -13.33 -10.82 26.07
CA VAL A 11 -12.17 -10.98 26.97
C VAL A 11 -12.62 -10.96 28.43
N SER A 12 -13.47 -9.99 28.84
CA SER A 12 -13.97 -9.90 30.20
C SER A 12 -14.76 -11.15 30.64
N LYS A 13 -15.52 -11.78 29.72
CA LYS A 13 -16.20 -13.06 30.00
C LYS A 13 -15.24 -14.23 30.14
N ALA A 14 -14.10 -14.20 29.42
CA ALA A 14 -13.11 -15.27 29.47
C ALA A 14 -12.14 -15.13 30.68
N THR A 15 -12.04 -13.95 31.31
CA THR A 15 -11.04 -13.65 32.34
C THR A 15 -11.06 -14.66 33.49
N GLY A 16 -12.26 -15.11 33.92
CA GLY A 16 -12.39 -16.13 34.99
C GLY A 16 -11.94 -17.54 34.61
N GLN A 17 -11.59 -17.77 33.33
CA GLN A 17 -11.08 -19.06 32.82
C GLN A 17 -9.59 -19.02 32.53
N LEU A 18 -8.97 -17.85 32.68
CA LEU A 18 -7.53 -17.66 32.41
C LEU A 18 -6.70 -18.05 33.65
N PRO A 19 -5.43 -18.47 33.44
CA PRO A 19 -4.50 -18.71 34.54
C PRO A 19 -4.34 -17.48 35.43
N ALA A 20 -4.01 -17.73 36.72
CA ALA A 20 -3.87 -16.67 37.72
C ALA A 20 -2.81 -15.64 37.35
N GLU A 21 -1.70 -16.06 36.73
CA GLU A 21 -0.60 -15.22 36.28
C GLU A 21 -1.05 -14.22 35.20
N VAL A 22 -1.92 -14.65 34.27
CA VAL A 22 -2.50 -13.80 33.22
C VAL A 22 -3.46 -12.77 33.83
N THR A 23 -4.30 -13.21 34.79
CA THR A 23 -5.27 -12.29 35.43
C THR A 23 -4.59 -11.27 36.34
N GLN A 24 -3.45 -11.63 36.94
CA GLN A 24 -2.64 -10.75 37.80
C GLN A 24 -2.02 -9.60 36.97
N VAL A 25 -1.52 -9.90 35.80
CA VAL A 25 -0.96 -8.89 34.86
C VAL A 25 -2.09 -8.09 34.20
N GLY A 26 -3.22 -8.77 33.92
CA GLY A 26 -4.36 -8.21 33.20
C GLY A 26 -4.29 -8.42 31.68
N VAL A 27 -5.45 -8.33 31.03
CA VAL A 27 -5.56 -8.41 29.58
C VAL A 27 -6.09 -7.09 29.07
N THR A 28 -5.35 -6.46 28.17
CA THR A 28 -5.69 -5.17 27.56
C THR A 28 -6.20 -5.36 26.14
N THR A 29 -7.13 -4.53 25.73
CA THR A 29 -7.62 -4.43 24.36
C THR A 29 -7.30 -3.05 23.82
N SER A 30 -6.50 -2.97 22.76
CA SER A 30 -6.13 -1.70 22.11
C SER A 30 -6.69 -1.62 20.70
N LYS A 31 -6.90 -0.39 20.22
CA LYS A 31 -7.32 -0.10 18.85
C LYS A 31 -6.09 0.31 18.07
N GLN A 32 -5.58 -0.60 17.28
CA GLN A 32 -4.48 -0.25 16.39
C GLN A 32 -4.68 -0.92 15.03
N GLN A 33 -4.14 -0.28 14.01
CA GLN A 33 -3.97 -0.87 12.70
C GLN A 33 -2.62 -1.60 12.65
N THR A 34 -2.49 -2.66 11.87
CA THR A 34 -1.24 -3.43 11.75
C THR A 34 -0.13 -2.66 11.02
N SER A 35 -0.48 -1.55 10.33
CA SER A 35 0.48 -0.71 9.64
C SER A 35 1.31 0.14 10.59
N ILE A 36 2.62 0.09 10.43
CA ILE A 36 3.55 1.00 11.11
C ILE A 36 3.46 2.35 10.43
N LEU A 37 3.08 3.39 11.21
CA LEU A 37 2.97 4.75 10.72
C LEU A 37 4.33 5.45 10.67
N GLN A 38 5.09 5.27 11.75
CA GLN A 38 6.41 5.87 11.92
C GLN A 38 7.29 5.05 12.85
N MET A 39 8.59 5.03 12.57
CA MET A 39 9.60 4.47 13.45
C MET A 39 10.67 5.52 13.76
N PHE A 40 11.02 5.66 15.02
CA PHE A 40 12.14 6.48 15.46
C PHE A 40 12.97 5.74 16.50
N SER A 41 14.22 6.15 16.64
CA SER A 41 15.14 5.64 17.64
C SER A 41 15.64 6.77 18.52
N LEU A 42 15.69 6.50 19.83
CA LEU A 42 16.42 7.31 20.78
C LEU A 42 17.75 6.59 21.09
N TYR A 43 18.88 7.25 20.98
CA TYR A 43 20.18 6.63 21.19
C TYR A 43 21.19 7.57 21.84
N SER A 44 22.26 7.01 22.39
CA SER A 44 23.35 7.78 23.03
C SER A 44 24.62 7.66 22.21
N PRO A 45 24.96 8.63 21.34
CA PRO A 45 26.15 8.57 20.48
C PRO A 45 27.48 8.59 21.23
N ASP A 46 27.49 9.03 22.47
CA ASP A 46 28.66 9.09 23.35
C ASP A 46 28.69 7.98 24.44
N ASP A 47 27.74 7.03 24.34
CA ASP A 47 27.53 5.92 25.28
C ASP A 47 27.34 6.36 26.76
N SER A 48 26.90 7.62 26.96
CA SER A 48 26.67 8.17 28.30
C SER A 48 25.44 7.61 29.01
N TYR A 49 24.49 7.06 28.22
CA TYR A 49 23.26 6.46 28.69
C TYR A 49 23.07 5.05 28.11
N ASP A 50 22.59 4.16 28.98
CA ASP A 50 22.28 2.77 28.62
C ASP A 50 20.84 2.63 28.04
N GLU A 51 20.56 1.45 27.49
CA GLU A 51 19.26 1.11 26.93
C GLU A 51 18.12 1.28 27.95
N LYS A 52 18.36 0.94 29.25
CA LYS A 52 17.37 1.05 30.33
C LYS A 52 16.91 2.50 30.54
N PHE A 53 17.88 3.44 30.60
CA PHE A 53 17.57 4.85 30.76
C PHE A 53 16.76 5.36 29.55
N LEU A 54 17.20 5.02 28.33
CA LEU A 54 16.55 5.48 27.11
C LEU A 54 15.11 4.94 27.00
N SER A 55 14.90 3.65 27.29
CA SER A 55 13.57 3.05 27.30
C SER A 55 12.64 3.71 28.31
N ASN A 56 13.14 3.94 29.51
CA ASN A 56 12.34 4.55 30.56
C ASN A 56 12.07 6.03 30.25
N TYR A 57 13.02 6.78 29.69
CA TYR A 57 12.82 8.15 29.25
C TYR A 57 11.70 8.27 28.23
N ILE A 58 11.69 7.36 27.23
CA ILE A 58 10.63 7.27 26.23
C ILE A 58 9.29 6.96 26.89
N SER A 59 9.26 5.97 27.77
CA SER A 59 8.08 5.51 28.46
C SER A 59 7.42 6.56 29.34
N ILE A 60 8.23 7.43 29.97
CA ILE A 60 7.73 8.52 30.85
C ILE A 60 7.35 9.76 30.05
N ASN A 61 8.24 10.23 29.17
CA ASN A 61 8.15 11.56 28.60
C ASN A 61 7.49 11.58 27.21
N LEU A 62 7.80 10.57 26.35
CA LEU A 62 7.34 10.58 24.97
C LEU A 62 6.06 9.79 24.76
N LYS A 63 5.97 8.54 25.23
CA LYS A 63 4.82 7.65 24.97
C LYS A 63 3.48 8.25 25.41
N PRO A 64 3.32 8.81 26.63
CA PRO A 64 2.03 9.36 27.05
C PRO A 64 1.61 10.58 26.23
N ALA A 65 2.55 11.37 25.71
CA ALA A 65 2.26 12.53 24.88
C ALA A 65 1.89 12.10 23.46
N ILE A 66 2.62 11.16 22.87
CA ILE A 66 2.34 10.60 21.55
C ILE A 66 0.96 9.91 21.51
N LEU A 67 0.61 9.13 22.54
CA LEU A 67 -0.71 8.48 22.64
C LEU A 67 -1.89 9.45 22.78
N ARG A 68 -1.66 10.71 23.13
CA ARG A 68 -2.69 11.77 23.15
C ARG A 68 -2.92 12.40 21.79
N ILE A 69 -2.03 12.19 20.83
CA ILE A 69 -2.20 12.72 19.47
C ILE A 69 -3.37 11.99 18.83
N GLN A 70 -4.34 12.74 18.34
CA GLN A 70 -5.52 12.18 17.71
C GLN A 70 -5.14 11.35 16.49
N GLY A 71 -5.61 10.10 16.42
CA GLY A 71 -5.32 9.17 15.33
C GLY A 71 -4.17 8.20 15.62
N VAL A 72 -3.39 8.41 16.69
CA VAL A 72 -2.45 7.39 17.19
C VAL A 72 -3.21 6.28 17.90
N GLY A 73 -2.96 5.04 17.53
CA GLY A 73 -3.59 3.85 18.12
C GLY A 73 -2.78 3.26 19.26
N ASP A 74 -1.50 3.02 19.03
CA ASP A 74 -0.57 2.49 20.04
C ASP A 74 0.87 2.87 19.68
N MET A 75 1.76 2.69 20.65
CA MET A 75 3.21 2.87 20.50
C MET A 75 3.95 1.72 21.19
N MET A 76 4.67 0.94 20.40
CA MET A 76 5.52 -0.12 20.87
C MET A 76 6.94 0.39 21.11
N ILE A 77 7.48 0.13 22.30
CA ILE A 77 8.86 0.42 22.67
C ILE A 77 9.62 -0.92 22.71
N MET A 78 10.69 -1.05 21.94
CA MET A 78 11.53 -2.25 21.94
C MET A 78 12.61 -2.13 23.02
N GLY A 79 12.19 -2.19 24.27
CA GLY A 79 13.00 -2.10 25.48
C GLY A 79 12.14 -2.42 26.70
N GLY A 80 12.79 -2.65 27.83
CA GLY A 80 12.11 -2.91 29.12
C GLY A 80 11.79 -1.61 29.86
N ASP A 81 10.63 -1.56 30.53
CA ASP A 81 10.38 -0.54 31.56
C ASP A 81 11.23 -0.82 32.81
N TYR A 82 11.47 0.17 33.66
CA TYR A 82 12.13 -0.04 34.93
C TYR A 82 11.35 -1.01 35.80
N SER A 83 12.10 -1.78 36.58
CA SER A 83 11.57 -2.72 37.57
C SER A 83 12.51 -2.80 38.78
N MET A 84 11.94 -2.94 39.95
CA MET A 84 12.73 -3.29 41.13
C MET A 84 13.04 -4.80 41.02
N ARG A 85 14.31 -5.10 40.72
CA ARG A 85 14.80 -6.48 40.65
C ARG A 85 15.39 -6.94 41.98
N ILE A 86 14.87 -8.05 42.51
CA ILE A 86 15.34 -8.70 43.69
C ILE A 86 15.95 -10.04 43.26
N TRP A 87 17.25 -10.04 43.13
CA TRP A 87 18.03 -11.20 42.72
C TRP A 87 18.33 -12.10 43.96
N MET A 88 17.53 -13.12 44.18
CA MET A 88 17.62 -14.01 45.32
C MET A 88 18.88 -14.89 45.24
N LYS A 89 19.47 -15.19 46.43
CA LYS A 89 20.60 -16.09 46.61
C LYS A 89 20.11 -17.39 47.23
N PRO A 90 19.80 -18.45 46.46
CA PRO A 90 19.16 -19.67 46.92
C PRO A 90 19.97 -20.40 47.99
N ASP A 91 21.30 -20.38 47.91
CA ASP A 91 22.22 -20.98 48.88
C ASP A 91 22.13 -20.29 50.25
N VAL A 92 22.10 -18.96 50.25
CA VAL A 92 21.96 -18.18 51.50
C VAL A 92 20.55 -18.37 52.08
N MET A 93 19.49 -18.30 51.20
CA MET A 93 18.13 -18.52 51.61
C MET A 93 17.92 -19.90 52.26
N ALA A 94 18.54 -20.93 51.70
CA ALA A 94 18.47 -22.29 52.27
C ALA A 94 19.07 -22.38 53.69
N GLN A 95 20.15 -21.64 53.99
CA GLN A 95 20.73 -21.57 55.34
C GLN A 95 19.74 -21.00 56.36
N TYR A 96 18.94 -20.02 55.95
CA TYR A 96 17.88 -19.41 56.78
C TYR A 96 16.55 -20.15 56.66
N LYS A 97 16.48 -21.26 55.94
CA LYS A 97 15.26 -22.07 55.69
C LYS A 97 14.15 -21.27 55.02
N LEU A 98 14.51 -20.40 54.05
CA LEU A 98 13.60 -19.54 53.28
C LEU A 98 13.39 -20.07 51.88
N ILE A 99 12.18 -19.83 51.35
CA ILE A 99 11.77 -20.11 49.98
C ILE A 99 11.22 -18.85 49.33
N PRO A 100 11.07 -18.75 47.98
CA PRO A 100 10.58 -17.56 47.31
C PRO A 100 9.24 -17.05 47.82
N SER A 101 8.32 -17.94 48.21
CA SER A 101 7.00 -17.55 48.76
C SER A 101 7.11 -16.77 50.07
N ASP A 102 8.11 -17.00 50.89
CA ASP A 102 8.34 -16.24 52.12
C ASP A 102 8.71 -14.80 51.80
N VAL A 103 9.57 -14.61 50.80
CA VAL A 103 9.95 -13.27 50.29
C VAL A 103 8.72 -12.55 49.68
N THR A 104 7.92 -13.26 48.88
CA THR A 104 6.67 -12.73 48.32
C THR A 104 5.71 -12.26 49.41
N GLN A 105 5.53 -13.07 50.44
CA GLN A 105 4.65 -12.74 51.55
C GLN A 105 5.13 -11.49 52.30
N VAL A 106 6.40 -11.44 52.65
CA VAL A 106 6.98 -10.29 53.38
C VAL A 106 6.90 -8.99 52.58
N LEU A 107 7.12 -9.07 51.26
CA LEU A 107 6.95 -7.93 50.35
C LEU A 107 5.52 -7.46 50.34
N ALA A 108 4.54 -8.36 50.31
CA ALA A 108 3.12 -8.03 50.38
C ALA A 108 2.71 -7.39 51.71
N GLU A 109 3.38 -7.79 52.81
CA GLU A 109 3.11 -7.28 54.16
C GLU A 109 3.72 -5.88 54.41
N GLN A 110 4.90 -5.60 53.89
CA GLN A 110 5.66 -4.38 54.22
C GLN A 110 5.64 -3.30 53.10
N ASN A 111 5.41 -3.71 51.85
CA ASN A 111 5.32 -2.77 50.74
C ASN A 111 3.86 -2.45 50.37
N ILE A 112 3.14 -1.78 51.26
CA ILE A 112 1.71 -1.51 51.15
C ILE A 112 1.42 -0.02 51.23
N GLU A 113 0.22 0.36 50.77
CA GLU A 113 -0.41 1.68 51.00
C GLU A 113 -1.64 1.48 51.90
N SER A 114 -1.80 2.36 52.87
CA SER A 114 -2.93 2.30 53.81
C SER A 114 -3.44 3.68 54.15
N ALA A 115 -4.76 3.80 54.21
CA ALA A 115 -5.43 4.99 54.74
C ALA A 115 -5.59 4.80 56.24
N THR A 116 -4.79 5.47 57.03
CA THR A 116 -4.69 5.29 58.50
C THR A 116 -5.67 6.11 59.31
N GLY A 117 -6.45 7.02 58.65
CA GLY A 117 -7.45 7.84 59.35
C GLY A 117 -6.90 9.15 59.91
N SER A 118 -7.64 9.71 60.90
CA SER A 118 -7.30 11.06 61.46
C SER A 118 -7.53 11.01 62.98
N PHE A 119 -6.68 11.74 63.68
CA PHE A 119 -6.94 12.09 65.09
C PHE A 119 -7.86 13.31 65.17
N GLY A 120 -8.75 13.36 66.18
CA GLY A 120 -9.62 14.49 66.39
C GLY A 120 -10.84 14.52 65.50
N GLU A 121 -11.09 13.54 64.65
CA GLU A 121 -12.26 13.41 63.81
C GLU A 121 -13.50 13.10 64.68
N ASN A 122 -14.59 13.86 64.50
CA ASN A 122 -15.85 13.74 65.27
C ASN A 122 -15.67 13.84 66.81
N SER A 123 -14.68 14.61 67.31
CA SER A 123 -14.40 14.87 68.70
C SER A 123 -14.51 16.35 69.01
N ASP A 124 -14.42 16.70 70.27
CA ASP A 124 -14.45 18.13 70.75
C ASP A 124 -13.10 18.84 70.63
N GLU A 125 -12.12 18.17 69.98
CA GLU A 125 -10.79 18.76 69.76
C GLU A 125 -10.80 19.87 68.73
N THR A 126 -9.94 20.91 68.96
CA THR A 126 -9.84 22.05 68.06
C THR A 126 -9.19 21.72 66.74
N TYR A 127 -8.36 20.69 66.68
CA TYR A 127 -7.59 20.33 65.49
C TYR A 127 -7.79 18.86 65.11
N GLN A 128 -7.91 18.61 63.80
CA GLN A 128 -7.87 17.30 63.19
C GLN A 128 -6.52 17.05 62.53
N TYR A 129 -5.89 15.97 62.90
CA TYR A 129 -4.59 15.55 62.33
C TYR A 129 -4.73 14.31 61.49
N THR A 130 -4.55 14.39 60.16
CA THR A 130 -4.53 13.24 59.28
C THR A 130 -3.26 12.40 59.51
N MET A 131 -3.40 11.13 59.77
CA MET A 131 -2.28 10.22 59.83
C MET A 131 -1.91 9.79 58.42
N LYS A 132 -0.63 9.95 58.07
CA LYS A 132 -0.09 9.54 56.78
C LYS A 132 0.90 8.42 56.98
N TYR A 133 0.59 7.28 56.36
CA TYR A 133 1.54 6.18 56.27
C TYR A 133 2.63 6.54 55.24
N LYS A 134 3.89 6.04 55.45
CA LYS A 134 5.00 6.32 54.54
C LYS A 134 4.74 5.87 53.10
N GLY A 135 3.93 4.81 52.95
CA GLY A 135 3.56 4.26 51.67
C GLY A 135 4.53 3.20 51.17
N ARG A 136 4.46 2.95 49.85
CA ARG A 136 5.34 1.99 49.19
C ARG A 136 6.77 2.46 49.19
N LEU A 137 7.70 1.49 49.26
CA LEU A 137 9.13 1.70 49.13
C LEU A 137 9.49 2.11 47.72
N ILE A 138 10.52 2.96 47.54
CA ILE A 138 10.85 3.57 46.29
C ILE A 138 12.26 3.19 45.79
N THR A 139 13.24 3.07 46.72
CA THR A 139 14.63 2.86 46.35
C THR A 139 15.09 1.46 46.64
N PRO A 140 16.16 0.92 45.98
CA PRO A 140 16.73 -0.38 46.27
C PRO A 140 17.17 -0.51 47.73
N GLU A 141 17.68 0.56 48.33
CA GLU A 141 18.13 0.62 49.71
C GLU A 141 16.94 0.43 50.67
N GLU A 142 15.81 1.07 50.41
CA GLU A 142 14.60 0.92 51.20
C GLU A 142 14.07 -0.53 51.14
N PHE A 143 14.05 -1.14 49.94
CA PHE A 143 13.70 -2.56 49.81
C PHE A 143 14.68 -3.46 50.53
N GLY A 144 15.96 -3.11 50.55
CA GLY A 144 16.98 -3.85 51.27
C GLY A 144 16.76 -3.89 52.78
N GLU A 145 16.12 -2.88 53.35
CA GLU A 145 15.83 -2.79 54.79
C GLU A 145 14.56 -3.55 55.21
N ILE A 146 13.83 -4.18 54.28
CA ILE A 146 12.69 -5.03 54.58
C ILE A 146 13.12 -6.16 55.54
N VAL A 147 12.39 -6.33 56.62
CA VAL A 147 12.67 -7.34 57.63
C VAL A 147 12.01 -8.67 57.23
N ILE A 148 12.81 -9.66 56.91
CA ILE A 148 12.35 -11.02 56.57
C ILE A 148 11.98 -11.81 57.81
N ARG A 149 12.84 -11.75 58.87
CA ARG A 149 12.64 -12.44 60.13
C ARG A 149 13.26 -11.65 61.28
N SER A 150 12.63 -11.64 62.40
CA SER A 150 13.20 -11.18 63.67
C SER A 150 13.26 -12.33 64.63
N SER A 151 14.37 -12.49 65.27
CA SER A 151 14.62 -13.53 66.32
C SER A 151 14.31 -12.94 67.67
N ASP A 152 13.93 -13.81 68.63
CA ASP A 152 13.68 -13.40 70.01
C ASP A 152 14.93 -12.76 70.67
N ASN A 153 16.10 -13.01 70.14
CA ASN A 153 17.37 -12.45 70.61
C ASN A 153 17.63 -11.00 70.06
N GLY A 154 16.68 -10.46 69.26
CA GLY A 154 16.83 -9.14 68.69
C GLY A 154 17.64 -9.08 67.37
N GLU A 155 18.09 -10.23 66.83
CA GLU A 155 18.68 -10.32 65.53
C GLU A 155 17.63 -10.19 64.44
N VAL A 156 17.90 -9.35 63.48
CA VAL A 156 16.97 -9.04 62.36
C VAL A 156 17.61 -9.44 61.06
N LEU A 157 16.98 -10.37 60.33
CA LEU A 157 17.40 -10.75 59.00
C LEU A 157 16.70 -9.84 57.98
N LYS A 158 17.45 -9.11 57.15
CA LYS A 158 16.97 -8.18 56.16
C LYS A 158 17.07 -8.74 54.76
N LEU A 159 16.25 -8.21 53.83
CA LEU A 159 16.19 -8.67 52.46
C LEU A 159 17.56 -8.55 51.72
N LYS A 160 18.31 -7.48 51.96
CA LYS A 160 19.67 -7.29 51.42
C LYS A 160 20.68 -8.39 51.77
N GLU A 161 20.44 -9.15 52.81
CA GLU A 161 21.33 -10.25 53.24
C GLU A 161 21.11 -11.52 52.39
N ILE A 162 19.88 -11.70 51.85
CA ILE A 162 19.49 -12.88 51.09
C ILE A 162 19.30 -12.62 49.59
N ALA A 163 19.37 -11.36 49.17
CA ALA A 163 19.17 -10.95 47.76
C ALA A 163 20.01 -9.72 47.44
N ASP A 164 20.37 -9.58 46.20
CA ASP A 164 20.86 -8.33 45.60
C ASP A 164 19.70 -7.57 44.99
N ILE A 165 19.59 -6.26 45.28
CA ILE A 165 18.45 -5.44 44.88
C ILE A 165 18.95 -4.31 44.00
N GLU A 166 18.35 -4.16 42.83
CA GLU A 166 18.71 -3.11 41.89
C GLU A 166 17.52 -2.57 41.12
N MET A 167 17.67 -1.39 40.60
CA MET A 167 16.76 -0.86 39.56
C MET A 167 17.19 -1.46 38.21
N GLY A 168 16.51 -2.51 37.78
CA GLY A 168 16.74 -3.23 36.54
C GLY A 168 15.62 -2.99 35.54
N GLU A 169 15.46 -3.89 34.56
CA GLU A 169 14.38 -3.90 33.60
C GLU A 169 13.31 -4.94 33.96
N GLU A 170 12.08 -4.69 33.60
CA GLU A 170 10.99 -5.65 33.72
C GLU A 170 11.24 -6.89 32.84
N SER A 171 11.78 -6.69 31.65
CA SER A 171 12.10 -7.75 30.68
C SER A 171 13.43 -7.46 30.01
N TYR A 172 14.27 -8.45 29.89
CA TYR A 172 15.53 -8.44 29.16
C TYR A 172 15.37 -9.14 27.79
N ALA A 173 14.20 -9.03 27.16
CA ALA A 173 13.89 -9.72 25.92
C ALA A 173 14.47 -9.03 24.68
N TYR A 174 14.88 -7.78 24.79
CA TYR A 174 15.39 -6.97 23.68
C TYR A 174 16.75 -6.36 23.98
N HIS A 175 17.56 -6.23 22.92
CA HIS A 175 18.74 -5.35 22.90
C HIS A 175 18.68 -4.47 21.66
N GLY A 176 18.79 -3.16 21.83
CA GLY A 176 18.72 -2.17 20.78
C GLY A 176 20.00 -1.40 20.57
N ALA A 177 20.33 -1.06 19.33
CA ALA A 177 21.40 -0.14 19.02
C ALA A 177 21.08 0.68 17.76
N MET A 178 21.67 1.85 17.67
CA MET A 178 21.60 2.74 16.52
C MET A 178 23.02 3.13 16.11
N ASN A 179 23.41 2.79 14.89
CA ASN A 179 24.76 3.05 14.37
C ASN A 179 25.89 2.52 15.30
N GLY A 180 25.67 1.39 15.97
CA GLY A 180 26.62 0.77 16.89
C GLY A 180 26.56 1.27 18.34
N HIS A 181 25.76 2.29 18.67
CA HIS A 181 25.60 2.87 20.00
C HIS A 181 24.29 2.40 20.66
N PRO A 182 24.21 2.36 22.01
CA PRO A 182 22.99 1.99 22.72
C PRO A 182 21.79 2.82 22.25
N GLY A 183 20.70 2.16 21.87
CA GLY A 183 19.53 2.86 21.35
C GLY A 183 18.26 2.02 21.42
N ILE A 184 17.13 2.68 21.58
CA ILE A 184 15.82 2.06 21.70
C ILE A 184 14.98 2.44 20.48
N SER A 185 14.43 1.42 19.83
CA SER A 185 13.50 1.57 18.71
C SER A 185 12.06 1.72 19.19
N CYS A 186 11.33 2.62 18.54
CA CYS A 186 9.92 2.86 18.80
C CYS A 186 9.14 2.75 17.50
N MET A 187 8.03 2.01 17.54
CA MET A 187 7.06 1.89 16.44
C MET A 187 5.76 2.53 16.85
N ILE A 188 5.22 3.40 15.99
CA ILE A 188 3.93 4.06 16.22
C ILE A 188 2.92 3.50 15.22
N PHE A 189 1.74 3.16 15.72
CA PHE A 189 0.62 2.62 14.96
C PHE A 189 -0.54 3.60 14.96
N GLN A 190 -1.30 3.63 13.86
CA GLN A 190 -2.49 4.47 13.78
C GLN A 190 -3.76 3.73 14.19
N THR A 191 -4.81 4.49 14.50
CA THR A 191 -6.17 3.94 14.61
C THR A 191 -6.77 3.75 13.23
N ALA A 192 -7.58 2.71 13.05
CA ALA A 192 -8.27 2.49 11.79
C ALA A 192 -9.18 3.67 11.42
N GLY A 193 -9.07 4.13 10.18
CA GLY A 193 -9.85 5.26 9.64
C GLY A 193 -9.27 6.65 9.94
N SER A 194 -8.12 6.77 10.61
CA SER A 194 -7.42 8.05 10.77
C SER A 194 -6.66 8.44 9.50
N ASN A 195 -6.39 9.74 9.34
CA ASN A 195 -5.57 10.26 8.25
C ASN A 195 -4.08 10.10 8.60
N ALA A 196 -3.40 9.14 7.98
CA ALA A 196 -2.00 8.83 8.23
C ALA A 196 -1.07 10.05 8.09
N THR A 197 -1.27 10.87 7.06
CA THR A 197 -0.45 12.06 6.80
C THR A 197 -0.60 13.12 7.90
N GLU A 198 -1.83 13.38 8.33
CA GLU A 198 -2.12 14.34 9.40
C GLU A 198 -1.56 13.86 10.74
N VAL A 199 -1.75 12.58 11.06
CA VAL A 199 -1.23 11.98 12.29
C VAL A 199 0.30 12.05 12.32
N ASN A 200 0.98 11.69 11.21
CA ASN A 200 2.44 11.80 11.10
C ASN A 200 2.93 13.24 11.26
N ASN A 201 2.29 14.21 10.61
CA ASN A 201 2.67 15.61 10.74
C ASN A 201 2.57 16.11 12.20
N ASN A 202 1.52 15.66 12.91
CA ASN A 202 1.36 16.00 14.32
C ASN A 202 2.43 15.30 15.18
N ILE A 203 2.79 14.06 14.85
CA ILE A 203 3.89 13.35 15.52
C ILE A 203 5.22 14.05 15.25
N ASP A 204 5.53 14.40 14.00
CA ASP A 204 6.76 15.07 13.61
C ASP A 204 6.91 16.41 14.33
N THR A 205 5.83 17.19 14.39
CA THR A 205 5.80 18.46 15.14
C THR A 205 6.11 18.24 16.63
N PHE A 206 5.51 17.23 17.24
CA PHE A 206 5.77 16.87 18.63
C PHE A 206 7.22 16.39 18.83
N LEU A 207 7.74 15.53 17.94
CA LEU A 207 9.10 15.02 18.04
C LEU A 207 10.16 16.12 17.84
N GLU A 208 9.89 17.11 16.98
CA GLU A 208 10.76 18.29 16.84
C GLU A 208 10.81 19.15 18.11
N GLU A 209 9.68 19.30 18.80
CA GLU A 209 9.64 19.97 20.08
C GLU A 209 10.36 19.15 21.15
N ALA A 210 10.06 17.87 21.25
CA ALA A 210 10.68 16.94 22.19
C ALA A 210 12.19 16.85 22.03
N ARG A 211 12.70 16.96 20.79
CA ARG A 211 14.15 16.95 20.49
C ARG A 211 14.90 18.08 21.19
N LYS A 212 14.26 19.21 21.45
CA LYS A 212 14.87 20.36 22.14
C LYS A 212 15.04 20.11 23.64
N ASP A 213 14.21 19.24 24.21
CA ASP A 213 14.16 18.93 25.63
C ASP A 213 14.90 17.61 25.98
N LEU A 214 15.60 17.00 25.01
CA LEU A 214 16.38 15.79 25.23
C LEU A 214 17.56 16.07 26.16
N PRO A 215 17.93 15.12 27.03
CA PRO A 215 19.16 15.19 27.81
C PRO A 215 20.38 15.33 26.90
N LYS A 216 21.43 16.04 27.38
CA LYS A 216 22.70 16.12 26.65
C LYS A 216 23.29 14.72 26.52
N GLY A 217 23.74 14.35 25.32
CA GLY A 217 24.24 13.01 25.01
C GLY A 217 23.15 12.03 24.57
N VAL A 218 21.91 12.49 24.36
CA VAL A 218 20.84 11.69 23.75
C VAL A 218 20.40 12.35 22.45
N GLU A 219 20.32 11.55 21.40
CA GLU A 219 19.84 11.97 20.09
C GLU A 219 18.65 11.14 19.64
N MET A 220 17.81 11.76 18.81
CA MET A 220 16.63 11.12 18.23
C MET A 220 16.76 11.09 16.70
N VAL A 221 16.60 9.90 16.11
CA VAL A 221 16.63 9.69 14.66
C VAL A 221 15.31 9.06 14.21
N GLN A 222 14.68 9.66 13.22
CA GLN A 222 13.54 9.05 12.52
C GLN A 222 14.09 8.03 11.53
N VAL A 223 13.75 6.76 11.71
CA VAL A 223 14.23 5.65 10.90
C VAL A 223 13.32 5.44 9.68
N MET A 224 12.00 5.53 9.89
CA MET A 224 11.00 5.35 8.85
C MET A 224 9.80 6.26 9.12
N SER A 225 9.27 6.87 8.07
CA SER A 225 7.97 7.55 8.09
C SER A 225 7.23 7.25 6.80
N SER A 226 5.94 6.95 6.90
CA SER A 226 5.10 6.78 5.70
C SER A 226 4.96 8.07 4.89
N ASN A 227 5.19 9.24 5.53
CA ASN A 227 5.19 10.53 4.86
C ASN A 227 6.42 10.76 3.96
N ASP A 228 7.58 10.16 4.28
CA ASP A 228 8.82 10.37 3.50
C ASP A 228 8.60 9.95 2.03
N PHE A 229 8.13 8.73 1.83
CA PHE A 229 7.81 8.21 0.49
C PHE A 229 6.65 8.99 -0.16
N LEU A 230 5.61 9.32 0.60
CA LEU A 230 4.43 10.03 0.09
C LEU A 230 4.82 11.41 -0.44
N TYR A 231 5.54 12.22 0.35
CA TYR A 231 5.92 13.58 -0.08
C TYR A 231 6.91 13.57 -1.24
N ALA A 232 7.87 12.65 -1.24
CA ALA A 232 8.79 12.48 -2.36
C ALA A 232 8.04 12.10 -3.63
N SER A 233 7.09 11.15 -3.54
CA SER A 233 6.24 10.74 -4.67
C SER A 233 5.32 11.87 -5.14
N ILE A 234 4.70 12.64 -4.22
CA ILE A 234 3.88 13.81 -4.56
C ILE A 234 4.72 14.84 -5.32
N HIS A 235 5.94 15.09 -4.86
CA HIS A 235 6.85 16.04 -5.52
C HIS A 235 7.12 15.64 -6.97
N GLU A 236 7.45 14.37 -7.22
CA GLU A 236 7.69 13.85 -8.58
C GLU A 236 6.42 13.87 -9.44
N VAL A 237 5.25 13.55 -8.88
CA VAL A 237 3.98 13.64 -9.64
C VAL A 237 3.60 15.09 -9.95
N VAL A 238 3.84 16.03 -9.05
CA VAL A 238 3.61 17.47 -9.31
C VAL A 238 4.57 17.98 -10.39
N LYS A 239 5.82 17.56 -10.37
CA LYS A 239 6.79 17.88 -11.44
C LYS A 239 6.32 17.33 -12.79
N THR A 240 5.93 16.06 -12.86
CA THR A 240 5.37 15.45 -14.08
C THR A 240 4.07 16.11 -14.54
N LEU A 241 3.26 16.61 -13.62
CA LEU A 241 2.05 17.39 -13.91
C LEU A 241 2.39 18.68 -14.70
N PHE A 242 3.40 19.44 -14.25
CA PHE A 242 3.85 20.65 -14.96
C PHE A 242 4.50 20.33 -16.31
N GLU A 243 5.29 19.27 -16.40
CA GLU A 243 5.86 18.79 -17.66
C GLU A 243 4.76 18.39 -18.65
N ALA A 244 3.73 17.67 -18.17
CA ALA A 244 2.57 17.26 -18.96
C ALA A 244 1.81 18.51 -19.50
N ILE A 245 1.51 19.48 -18.62
CA ILE A 245 0.85 20.74 -19.02
C ILE A 245 1.66 21.44 -20.10
N PHE A 246 2.97 21.57 -19.93
CA PHE A 246 3.85 22.20 -20.90
C PHE A 246 3.81 21.51 -22.27
N LEU A 247 3.94 20.17 -22.29
CA LEU A 247 3.91 19.39 -23.54
C LEU A 247 2.54 19.46 -24.21
N VAL A 248 1.45 19.40 -23.44
CA VAL A 248 0.08 19.56 -23.94
C VAL A 248 -0.10 20.91 -24.61
N ILE A 249 0.32 22.01 -23.96
CA ILE A 249 0.24 23.36 -24.52
C ILE A 249 1.06 23.47 -25.80
N LEU A 250 2.27 22.88 -25.82
CA LEU A 250 3.12 22.88 -27.00
C LEU A 250 2.45 22.19 -28.21
N ILE A 251 1.87 21.00 -27.99
CA ILE A 251 1.17 20.26 -29.05
C ILE A 251 -0.06 21.04 -29.54
N VAL A 252 -0.87 21.54 -28.62
CA VAL A 252 -2.06 22.34 -28.96
C VAL A 252 -1.66 23.57 -29.77
N TYR A 253 -0.56 24.26 -29.40
CA TYR A 253 -0.03 25.39 -30.13
C TYR A 253 0.42 25.02 -31.55
N VAL A 254 1.11 23.89 -31.70
CA VAL A 254 1.57 23.41 -33.04
C VAL A 254 0.38 23.17 -33.97
N PHE A 255 -0.72 22.59 -33.47
CA PHE A 255 -1.89 22.28 -34.28
C PHE A 255 -2.81 23.49 -34.54
N LEU A 256 -3.07 24.31 -33.49
CA LEU A 256 -3.92 25.49 -33.61
C LEU A 256 -3.20 26.70 -34.20
N GLN A 257 -1.87 26.76 -34.08
CA GLN A 257 -0.99 27.77 -34.71
C GLN A 257 -1.31 29.23 -34.34
N ASP A 258 -2.09 29.41 -33.26
CA ASP A 258 -2.45 30.71 -32.73
C ASP A 258 -2.48 30.67 -31.20
N ILE A 259 -1.76 31.63 -30.61
CA ILE A 259 -1.60 31.67 -29.13
C ILE A 259 -2.94 31.93 -28.42
N ARG A 260 -3.85 32.70 -29.07
CA ARG A 260 -5.16 33.01 -28.50
C ARG A 260 -6.04 31.77 -28.43
N SER A 261 -5.98 30.94 -29.45
CA SER A 261 -6.66 29.65 -29.51
C SER A 261 -6.10 28.67 -28.50
N THR A 262 -4.80 28.73 -28.22
CA THR A 262 -4.10 27.86 -27.27
C THR A 262 -4.42 28.21 -25.81
N ILE A 263 -4.65 29.50 -25.50
CA ILE A 263 -4.99 29.95 -24.14
C ILE A 263 -6.34 29.40 -23.69
N ILE A 264 -7.30 29.17 -24.59
CA ILE A 264 -8.65 28.73 -24.24
C ILE A 264 -8.66 27.33 -23.60
N PRO A 265 -8.04 26.30 -24.21
CA PRO A 265 -7.88 25.00 -23.55
C PRO A 265 -7.08 25.09 -22.25
N LEU A 266 -6.05 25.93 -22.17
CA LEU A 266 -5.26 26.12 -20.96
C LEU A 266 -6.12 26.62 -19.79
N VAL A 267 -6.97 27.63 -20.02
CA VAL A 267 -7.93 28.10 -18.99
C VAL A 267 -8.88 26.97 -18.59
N GLY A 268 -9.35 26.18 -19.54
CA GLY A 268 -10.18 25.01 -19.28
C GLY A 268 -9.53 23.99 -18.36
N ILE A 269 -8.22 23.70 -18.55
CA ILE A 269 -7.44 22.81 -17.65
C ILE A 269 -7.46 23.36 -16.22
N ILE A 270 -7.08 24.65 -16.06
CA ILE A 270 -6.95 25.26 -14.72
C ILE A 270 -8.29 25.23 -13.98
N VAL A 271 -9.38 25.60 -14.66
CA VAL A 271 -10.72 25.62 -14.05
C VAL A 271 -11.16 24.19 -13.68
N SER A 272 -10.90 23.20 -14.52
CA SER A 272 -11.27 21.80 -14.23
C SER A 272 -10.46 21.22 -13.10
N LEU A 273 -9.16 21.49 -13.02
CA LEU A 273 -8.31 21.05 -11.90
C LEU A 273 -8.77 21.66 -10.56
N ILE A 274 -9.00 22.98 -10.52
CA ILE A 274 -9.49 23.67 -9.32
C ILE A 274 -10.85 23.13 -8.91
N GLY A 275 -11.77 22.94 -9.87
CA GLY A 275 -13.10 22.39 -9.61
C GLY A 275 -13.04 20.94 -9.09
N THR A 276 -12.09 20.14 -9.58
CA THR A 276 -11.88 18.78 -9.08
C THR A 276 -11.34 18.79 -7.65
N PHE A 277 -10.41 19.67 -7.32
CA PHE A 277 -9.95 19.84 -5.93
C PHE A 277 -11.07 20.28 -4.99
N ALA A 278 -11.95 21.19 -5.44
CA ALA A 278 -13.11 21.60 -4.66
C ALA A 278 -14.05 20.42 -4.38
N PHE A 279 -14.32 19.58 -5.40
CA PHE A 279 -15.09 18.34 -5.19
C PHE A 279 -14.41 17.39 -4.21
N MET A 280 -13.10 17.13 -4.35
CA MET A 280 -12.37 16.27 -3.44
C MET A 280 -12.49 16.75 -1.99
N SER A 281 -12.38 18.05 -1.76
CA SER A 281 -12.55 18.66 -0.43
C SER A 281 -13.97 18.43 0.12
N ILE A 282 -15.00 18.59 -0.69
CA ILE A 282 -16.41 18.38 -0.28
C ILE A 282 -16.69 16.89 -0.03
N ALA A 283 -16.15 16.01 -0.86
CA ALA A 283 -16.33 14.56 -0.75
C ALA A 283 -15.48 13.91 0.35
N GLY A 284 -14.60 14.68 1.01
CA GLY A 284 -13.70 14.18 2.05
C GLY A 284 -12.56 13.31 1.50
N PHE A 285 -12.20 13.48 0.22
CA PHE A 285 -11.06 12.79 -0.39
C PHE A 285 -9.76 13.48 0.00
N SER A 286 -8.77 12.69 0.37
CA SER A 286 -7.40 13.18 0.59
C SER A 286 -6.64 13.34 -0.72
N ILE A 287 -5.63 14.21 -0.71
CA ILE A 287 -4.61 14.22 -1.76
C ILE A 287 -3.68 13.04 -1.52
N ASN A 288 -3.67 12.10 -2.43
CA ASN A 288 -2.83 10.89 -2.41
C ASN A 288 -2.35 10.58 -3.83
N LEU A 289 -1.46 9.60 -3.98
CA LEU A 289 -0.89 9.23 -5.28
C LEU A 289 -1.96 8.90 -6.32
N ILE A 290 -3.04 8.22 -5.92
CA ILE A 290 -4.10 7.77 -6.82
C ILE A 290 -4.89 8.97 -7.37
N THR A 291 -5.29 9.91 -6.48
CA THR A 291 -6.01 11.12 -6.88
C THR A 291 -5.13 12.05 -7.72
N LEU A 292 -3.82 12.12 -7.41
CA LEU A 292 -2.86 12.87 -8.23
C LEU A 292 -2.65 12.24 -9.61
N PHE A 293 -2.58 10.91 -9.72
CA PHE A 293 -2.52 10.23 -11.01
C PHE A 293 -3.78 10.51 -11.84
N ALA A 294 -4.96 10.48 -11.21
CA ALA A 294 -6.19 10.87 -11.87
C ALA A 294 -6.09 12.32 -12.40
N LEU A 295 -5.55 13.25 -11.62
CA LEU A 295 -5.40 14.65 -12.04
C LEU A 295 -4.41 14.82 -13.22
N VAL A 296 -3.30 14.08 -13.26
CA VAL A 296 -2.37 14.10 -14.41
C VAL A 296 -3.07 13.59 -15.67
N LEU A 297 -3.84 12.50 -15.57
CA LEU A 297 -4.63 11.96 -16.68
C LEU A 297 -5.74 12.91 -17.13
N VAL A 298 -6.35 13.63 -16.20
CA VAL A 298 -7.38 14.65 -16.44
C VAL A 298 -6.89 15.73 -17.40
N ILE A 299 -5.62 16.16 -17.30
CA ILE A 299 -5.07 17.21 -18.17
C ILE A 299 -5.29 16.89 -19.65
N GLY A 300 -4.96 15.68 -20.05
CA GLY A 300 -5.14 15.25 -21.44
C GLY A 300 -6.60 15.12 -21.84
N THR A 301 -7.47 14.62 -20.95
CA THR A 301 -8.90 14.40 -21.26
C THR A 301 -9.73 15.68 -21.28
N VAL A 302 -9.40 16.65 -20.41
CA VAL A 302 -10.06 17.95 -20.30
C VAL A 302 -9.76 18.85 -21.50
N VAL A 303 -8.53 18.80 -21.96
CA VAL A 303 -8.11 19.58 -23.15
C VAL A 303 -8.89 19.18 -24.38
N ASP A 304 -9.23 17.91 -24.54
CA ASP A 304 -9.96 17.35 -25.68
C ASP A 304 -11.28 18.07 -25.94
N ASP A 305 -12.10 18.26 -24.90
CA ASP A 305 -13.41 18.94 -25.05
C ASP A 305 -13.26 20.40 -25.50
N ALA A 306 -12.29 21.12 -24.91
CA ALA A 306 -12.02 22.51 -25.27
C ALA A 306 -11.44 22.64 -26.70
N ILE A 307 -10.59 21.69 -27.12
CA ILE A 307 -10.02 21.62 -28.46
C ILE A 307 -11.14 21.50 -29.53
N VAL A 308 -12.09 20.59 -29.33
CA VAL A 308 -13.20 20.35 -30.24
C VAL A 308 -14.03 21.64 -30.46
N VAL A 309 -14.23 22.39 -29.37
CA VAL A 309 -14.93 23.69 -29.47
C VAL A 309 -14.14 24.72 -30.25
N VAL A 310 -12.86 24.92 -29.90
CA VAL A 310 -11.97 25.90 -30.55
C VAL A 310 -11.86 25.61 -32.05
N GLU A 311 -11.66 24.33 -32.40
CA GLU A 311 -11.52 23.92 -33.80
C GLU A 311 -12.84 24.13 -34.60
N ALA A 312 -13.98 23.80 -34.01
CA ALA A 312 -15.26 24.03 -34.66
C ALA A 312 -15.51 25.52 -34.94
N VAL A 313 -15.10 26.40 -34.00
CA VAL A 313 -15.18 27.86 -34.22
C VAL A 313 -14.18 28.33 -35.30
N GLN A 314 -12.95 27.76 -35.30
CA GLN A 314 -11.97 28.07 -36.35
C GLN A 314 -12.45 27.62 -37.74
N ALA A 315 -13.06 26.44 -37.84
CA ALA A 315 -13.65 25.96 -39.09
C ALA A 315 -14.69 26.93 -39.65
N ARG A 316 -15.42 27.63 -38.76
CA ARG A 316 -16.37 28.69 -39.22
C ARG A 316 -15.66 29.93 -39.79
N PHE A 317 -14.50 30.30 -39.27
CA PHE A 317 -13.69 31.37 -39.86
C PHE A 317 -13.15 31.00 -41.24
N ASP A 318 -12.74 29.75 -41.44
CA ASP A 318 -12.26 29.27 -42.75
C ASP A 318 -13.34 29.33 -43.82
N VAL A 319 -14.62 29.25 -43.45
CA VAL A 319 -15.79 29.39 -44.36
C VAL A 319 -16.20 30.84 -44.53
N GLY A 320 -15.55 31.81 -43.85
CA GLY A 320 -15.78 33.24 -44.14
C GLY A 320 -16.55 34.00 -43.03
N TYR A 321 -16.81 33.41 -41.85
CA TYR A 321 -17.39 34.17 -40.75
C TYR A 321 -16.41 35.25 -40.26
N ARG A 322 -16.91 36.49 -40.16
CA ARG A 322 -16.14 37.65 -39.69
C ARG A 322 -16.37 37.95 -38.20
N SER A 323 -17.44 37.47 -37.63
CA SER A 323 -17.80 37.68 -36.23
C SER A 323 -17.48 36.41 -35.42
N SER A 324 -16.59 36.53 -34.45
CA SER A 324 -16.26 35.44 -33.47
C SER A 324 -17.50 35.04 -32.66
N TYR A 325 -18.38 35.99 -32.33
CA TYR A 325 -19.63 35.74 -31.63
C TYR A 325 -20.56 34.82 -32.42
N MET A 326 -20.86 35.17 -33.69
CA MET A 326 -21.72 34.33 -34.52
C MET A 326 -21.10 32.99 -34.87
N ALA A 327 -19.78 32.96 -35.13
CA ALA A 327 -19.04 31.73 -35.39
C ALA A 327 -19.13 30.75 -34.19
N SER A 328 -19.01 31.27 -32.96
CA SER A 328 -19.15 30.46 -31.75
C SER A 328 -20.58 29.91 -31.55
N ILE A 329 -21.61 30.69 -31.77
CA ILE A 329 -23.03 30.23 -31.66
C ILE A 329 -23.30 29.12 -32.67
N ASP A 330 -22.93 29.34 -33.95
CA ASP A 330 -23.23 28.36 -34.99
C ASP A 330 -22.36 27.10 -34.90
N ALA A 331 -21.11 27.19 -34.40
CA ALA A 331 -20.29 26.05 -34.12
C ALA A 331 -20.92 25.17 -33.03
N MET A 332 -21.42 25.78 -31.95
CA MET A 332 -22.03 25.04 -30.83
C MET A 332 -23.29 24.28 -31.21
N LYS A 333 -24.09 24.78 -32.20
CA LYS A 333 -25.26 24.03 -32.66
C LYS A 333 -24.92 22.64 -33.24
N GLY A 334 -23.74 22.53 -33.87
CA GLY A 334 -23.31 21.28 -34.50
C GLY A 334 -22.58 20.31 -33.57
N ILE A 335 -22.01 20.80 -32.44
CA ILE A 335 -21.15 19.96 -31.60
C ILE A 335 -21.67 19.70 -30.17
N SER A 336 -22.65 20.47 -29.67
CA SER A 336 -23.13 20.36 -28.29
C SER A 336 -23.59 18.96 -27.93
N ASN A 337 -24.41 18.32 -28.79
CA ASN A 337 -24.89 16.96 -28.53
C ASN A 337 -23.74 15.94 -28.48
N ALA A 338 -22.77 16.09 -29.37
CA ALA A 338 -21.62 15.21 -29.45
C ALA A 338 -20.72 15.31 -28.18
N VAL A 339 -20.51 16.52 -27.66
CA VAL A 339 -19.77 16.78 -26.44
C VAL A 339 -20.50 16.20 -25.23
N ILE A 340 -21.80 16.44 -25.09
CA ILE A 340 -22.61 15.91 -23.98
C ILE A 340 -22.59 14.39 -23.99
N SER A 341 -22.87 13.76 -25.12
CA SER A 341 -22.95 12.30 -25.22
C SER A 341 -21.60 11.61 -24.99
N SER A 342 -20.53 12.14 -25.57
CA SER A 342 -19.18 11.56 -25.40
C SER A 342 -18.68 11.69 -23.95
N SER A 343 -18.92 12.83 -23.30
CA SER A 343 -18.56 13.03 -21.89
C SER A 343 -19.38 12.16 -20.95
N LEU A 344 -20.68 11.98 -21.23
CA LEU A 344 -21.56 11.13 -20.45
C LEU A 344 -21.15 9.65 -20.55
N VAL A 345 -20.80 9.18 -21.75
CA VAL A 345 -20.27 7.83 -21.96
C VAL A 345 -18.95 7.64 -21.22
N PHE A 346 -18.05 8.62 -21.27
CA PHE A 346 -16.78 8.57 -20.55
C PHE A 346 -16.98 8.50 -19.02
N MET A 347 -17.84 9.34 -18.45
CA MET A 347 -18.17 9.30 -17.02
C MET A 347 -18.77 7.95 -16.60
N ALA A 348 -19.65 7.39 -17.45
CA ALA A 348 -20.34 6.15 -17.17
C ALA A 348 -19.42 4.92 -17.04
N VAL A 349 -18.20 4.97 -17.57
CA VAL A 349 -17.20 3.90 -17.39
C VAL A 349 -16.73 3.82 -15.95
N PHE A 350 -16.64 4.96 -15.25
CA PHE A 350 -16.13 5.02 -13.89
C PHE A 350 -17.18 4.71 -12.81
N ILE A 351 -18.47 4.80 -13.14
CA ILE A 351 -19.55 4.54 -12.17
C ILE A 351 -19.51 3.11 -11.63
N PRO A 352 -19.51 2.04 -12.47
CA PRO A 352 -19.48 0.67 -11.95
C PRO A 352 -18.22 0.36 -11.12
N VAL A 353 -17.11 0.94 -11.52
CA VAL A 353 -15.81 0.76 -10.85
C VAL A 353 -15.80 1.36 -9.44
N SER A 354 -16.55 2.45 -9.24
CA SER A 354 -16.66 3.10 -7.93
C SER A 354 -17.48 2.31 -6.90
N PHE A 355 -18.16 1.23 -7.29
CA PHE A 355 -18.90 0.35 -6.38
C PHE A 355 -18.12 -0.91 -5.97
N MET A 356 -16.85 -1.02 -6.35
CA MET A 356 -16.00 -2.10 -5.86
C MET A 356 -15.76 -2.00 -4.36
N SER A 357 -15.66 -3.15 -3.72
CA SER A 357 -15.32 -3.29 -2.30
C SER A 357 -13.87 -3.78 -2.13
N GLY A 358 -13.37 -3.74 -0.90
CA GLY A 358 -12.01 -4.17 -0.56
C GLY A 358 -10.95 -3.10 -0.86
N THR A 359 -9.68 -3.47 -0.76
CA THR A 359 -8.54 -2.58 -0.96
C THR A 359 -8.51 -1.97 -2.35
N SER A 360 -8.66 -2.78 -3.41
CA SER A 360 -8.76 -2.26 -4.77
C SER A 360 -10.00 -1.41 -5.00
N GLY A 361 -11.11 -1.69 -4.30
CA GLY A 361 -12.30 -0.84 -4.34
C GLY A 361 -11.99 0.59 -3.92
N THR A 362 -11.18 0.79 -2.89
CA THR A 362 -10.73 2.12 -2.46
C THR A 362 -9.94 2.83 -3.56
N PHE A 363 -9.01 2.11 -4.21
CA PHE A 363 -8.26 2.63 -5.35
C PHE A 363 -9.17 3.09 -6.49
N TYR A 364 -10.04 2.21 -6.94
CA TYR A 364 -10.93 2.49 -8.08
C TYR A 364 -11.96 3.57 -7.77
N THR A 365 -12.48 3.61 -6.54
CA THR A 365 -13.47 4.64 -6.13
C THR A 365 -12.84 6.03 -6.16
N GLN A 366 -11.67 6.20 -5.54
CA GLN A 366 -11.01 7.50 -5.50
C GLN A 366 -10.56 7.95 -6.88
N PHE A 367 -9.95 7.05 -7.66
CA PHE A 367 -9.56 7.33 -9.03
C PHE A 367 -10.79 7.63 -9.92
N GLY A 368 -11.77 6.74 -9.92
CA GLY A 368 -12.94 6.80 -10.80
C GLY A 368 -13.80 8.01 -10.54
N LEU A 369 -14.12 8.34 -9.28
CA LEU A 369 -14.91 9.52 -8.95
C LEU A 369 -14.16 10.81 -9.26
N THR A 370 -12.85 10.88 -8.98
CA THR A 370 -12.02 12.03 -9.34
C THR A 370 -12.04 12.27 -10.85
N MET A 371 -11.85 11.22 -11.65
CA MET A 371 -11.91 11.27 -13.11
C MET A 371 -13.31 11.66 -13.63
N ALA A 372 -14.36 11.03 -13.12
CA ALA A 372 -15.74 11.30 -13.56
C ALA A 372 -16.13 12.75 -13.33
N VAL A 373 -15.82 13.30 -12.15
CA VAL A 373 -16.12 14.69 -11.82
C VAL A 373 -15.29 15.66 -12.64
N ALA A 374 -14.00 15.40 -12.81
CA ALA A 374 -13.14 16.24 -13.63
C ALA A 374 -13.61 16.35 -15.08
N VAL A 375 -14.03 15.22 -15.68
CA VAL A 375 -14.62 15.20 -17.03
C VAL A 375 -15.99 15.86 -17.05
N GLY A 376 -16.80 15.71 -16.02
CA GLY A 376 -18.07 16.43 -15.88
C GLY A 376 -17.88 17.95 -15.89
N ILE A 377 -16.90 18.44 -15.12
CA ILE A 377 -16.54 19.88 -15.11
C ILE A 377 -15.98 20.30 -16.47
N SER A 378 -15.16 19.46 -17.13
CA SER A 378 -14.67 19.70 -18.50
C SER A 378 -15.83 19.88 -19.50
N ALA A 379 -16.82 18.99 -19.45
CA ALA A 379 -17.98 19.08 -20.32
C ALA A 379 -18.76 20.39 -20.09
N VAL A 380 -18.95 20.80 -18.84
CA VAL A 380 -19.58 22.10 -18.52
C VAL A 380 -18.73 23.26 -19.04
N ASN A 381 -17.40 23.21 -18.87
CA ASN A 381 -16.50 24.22 -19.43
C ASN A 381 -16.56 24.29 -20.96
N ALA A 382 -16.59 23.14 -21.63
CA ALA A 382 -16.69 23.07 -23.09
C ALA A 382 -17.99 23.64 -23.62
N LEU A 383 -19.10 23.51 -22.88
CA LEU A 383 -20.41 24.03 -23.27
C LEU A 383 -20.66 25.50 -22.90
N THR A 384 -19.89 26.04 -21.92
CA THR A 384 -20.11 27.39 -21.38
C THR A 384 -18.90 28.30 -21.52
N LEU A 385 -17.80 27.94 -20.85
CA LEU A 385 -16.60 28.76 -20.78
C LEU A 385 -15.85 28.84 -22.12
N SER A 386 -15.60 27.68 -22.76
CA SER A 386 -14.83 27.63 -24.01
C SER A 386 -15.49 28.43 -25.16
N PRO A 387 -16.81 28.33 -25.43
CA PRO A 387 -17.46 29.17 -26.44
C PRO A 387 -17.41 30.65 -26.10
N ALA A 388 -17.59 31.02 -24.83
CA ALA A 388 -17.51 32.42 -24.40
C ALA A 388 -16.08 32.99 -24.60
N LEU A 389 -15.04 32.23 -24.27
CA LEU A 389 -13.66 32.63 -24.52
C LEU A 389 -13.34 32.70 -26.01
N CYS A 390 -13.89 31.77 -26.83
CA CYS A 390 -13.76 31.82 -28.27
C CYS A 390 -14.36 33.12 -28.84
N ALA A 391 -15.58 33.52 -28.40
CA ALA A 391 -16.23 34.73 -28.81
C ALA A 391 -15.46 36.00 -28.43
N LEU A 392 -14.74 35.97 -27.25
CA LEU A 392 -13.96 37.11 -26.75
C LEU A 392 -12.56 37.22 -27.37
N PHE A 393 -11.85 36.13 -27.51
CA PHE A 393 -10.41 36.15 -27.83
C PHE A 393 -10.09 35.82 -29.27
N LEU A 394 -10.91 35.00 -29.98
CA LEU A 394 -10.61 34.60 -31.34
C LEU A 394 -10.86 35.75 -32.29
N LYS A 395 -10.04 35.83 -33.33
CA LYS A 395 -10.20 36.80 -34.43
C LYS A 395 -9.99 36.09 -35.76
N PRO A 396 -10.74 36.49 -36.81
CA PRO A 396 -10.53 35.97 -38.16
C PRO A 396 -9.09 36.23 -38.63
N TYR A 397 -8.54 35.30 -39.40
CA TYR A 397 -7.16 35.39 -39.90
C TYR A 397 -7.00 36.36 -41.08
N ILE A 398 -8.10 36.73 -41.70
CA ILE A 398 -8.16 37.63 -42.84
C ILE A 398 -8.37 39.08 -42.36
N ASN A 399 -7.58 40.02 -42.83
CA ASN A 399 -7.75 41.44 -42.52
C ASN A 399 -9.07 41.97 -43.20
N GLU A 400 -9.54 43.13 -42.73
CA GLU A 400 -10.72 43.80 -43.33
C GLU A 400 -10.60 44.04 -44.85
N ASP A 401 -9.37 44.12 -45.34
CA ASP A 401 -9.00 44.31 -46.75
C ASP A 401 -8.82 43.01 -47.56
N GLY A 402 -9.14 41.85 -46.99
CA GLY A 402 -9.01 40.55 -47.65
C GLY A 402 -7.55 40.05 -47.86
N THR A 403 -6.58 40.71 -47.28
CA THR A 403 -5.15 40.32 -47.40
C THR A 403 -4.69 39.49 -46.20
N GLU A 404 -3.99 38.35 -46.46
CA GLU A 404 -3.34 37.56 -45.42
C GLU A 404 -2.13 38.28 -44.79
N LYS A 405 -2.02 38.23 -43.45
CA LYS A 405 -0.82 38.73 -42.73
C LYS A 405 0.44 37.94 -43.12
N ASN A 406 1.45 38.60 -43.62
CA ASN A 406 2.67 37.95 -44.14
C ASN A 406 3.77 37.86 -43.06
N ASN A 407 3.49 37.23 -41.94
CA ASN A 407 4.41 37.00 -40.80
C ASN A 407 5.00 35.59 -40.82
N PHE A 408 6.09 35.33 -40.05
CA PHE A 408 6.66 34.00 -39.88
C PHE A 408 5.59 32.95 -39.50
N ALA A 409 4.67 33.28 -38.59
CA ALA A 409 3.55 32.45 -38.19
C ALA A 409 2.62 32.12 -39.38
N ALA A 410 2.38 33.05 -40.27
CA ALA A 410 1.56 32.83 -41.51
C ALA A 410 2.27 31.86 -42.48
N ARG A 411 3.59 31.98 -42.65
CA ARG A 411 4.39 31.02 -43.45
C ARG A 411 4.38 29.64 -42.89
N PHE A 412 4.57 29.50 -41.55
CA PHE A 412 4.51 28.21 -40.84
C PHE A 412 3.12 27.59 -41.03
N ARG A 413 2.04 28.36 -40.80
CA ARG A 413 0.63 27.93 -41.01
C ARG A 413 0.42 27.39 -42.41
N LYS A 414 0.85 28.12 -43.42
CA LYS A 414 0.68 27.72 -44.84
C LYS A 414 1.42 26.40 -45.14
N ALA A 415 2.67 26.26 -44.64
CA ALA A 415 3.45 25.05 -44.83
C ALA A 415 2.84 23.84 -44.08
N PHE A 416 2.39 24.05 -42.87
CA PHE A 416 1.77 23.02 -42.04
C PHE A 416 0.41 22.56 -42.67
N ASN A 417 -0.44 23.49 -43.05
CA ASN A 417 -1.72 23.16 -43.68
C ASN A 417 -1.53 22.41 -45.00
N ALA A 418 -0.57 22.82 -45.86
CA ALA A 418 -0.27 22.13 -47.12
C ALA A 418 0.24 20.68 -46.84
N ALA A 419 1.09 20.49 -45.82
CA ALA A 419 1.55 19.16 -45.42
C ALA A 419 0.40 18.32 -44.89
N PHE A 420 -0.47 18.95 -44.12
CA PHE A 420 -1.63 18.28 -43.52
C PHE A 420 -2.67 17.87 -44.57
N ASP A 421 -2.96 18.70 -45.55
CA ASP A 421 -3.84 18.40 -46.70
C ASP A 421 -3.31 17.22 -47.52
N ALA A 422 -1.99 17.17 -47.75
CA ALA A 422 -1.36 16.02 -48.39
C ALA A 422 -1.51 14.72 -47.55
N MET A 423 -1.48 14.83 -46.23
CA MET A 423 -1.75 13.73 -45.33
C MET A 423 -3.21 13.26 -45.38
N ILE A 424 -4.15 14.20 -45.40
CA ILE A 424 -5.59 13.92 -45.57
C ILE A 424 -5.85 13.10 -46.85
N GLU A 425 -5.25 13.48 -47.97
CA GLU A 425 -5.46 12.77 -49.24
C GLU A 425 -4.86 11.35 -49.21
N ARG A 426 -3.72 11.14 -48.53
CA ARG A 426 -3.17 9.79 -48.34
C ARG A 426 -4.07 8.96 -47.41
N TYR A 427 -4.55 9.57 -46.32
CA TYR A 427 -5.48 8.95 -45.38
C TYR A 427 -6.79 8.53 -46.05
N LYS A 428 -7.39 9.37 -46.87
CA LYS A 428 -8.59 9.08 -47.68
C LYS A 428 -8.40 7.80 -48.52
N LYS A 429 -7.24 7.66 -49.19
CA LYS A 429 -6.88 6.44 -49.93
C LYS A 429 -6.80 5.21 -49.05
N GLY A 430 -6.22 5.33 -47.83
CA GLY A 430 -6.13 4.27 -46.84
C GLY A 430 -7.51 3.84 -46.35
N VAL A 431 -8.39 4.76 -45.98
CA VAL A 431 -9.75 4.45 -45.53
C VAL A 431 -10.55 3.76 -46.64
N LEU A 432 -10.44 4.23 -47.88
CA LEU A 432 -11.09 3.63 -49.04
C LEU A 432 -10.59 2.17 -49.29
N PHE A 433 -9.31 1.90 -49.04
CA PHE A 433 -8.76 0.54 -49.13
C PHE A 433 -9.46 -0.41 -48.15
N PHE A 434 -9.64 -0.02 -46.88
CA PHE A 434 -10.35 -0.81 -45.88
C PHE A 434 -11.84 -0.93 -46.15
N ILE A 435 -12.50 0.13 -46.60
CA ILE A 435 -13.90 0.10 -47.00
C ILE A 435 -14.16 -0.89 -48.14
N LYS A 436 -13.27 -0.95 -49.12
CA LYS A 436 -13.37 -1.90 -50.25
C LYS A 436 -13.09 -3.34 -49.82
N ARG A 437 -12.25 -3.55 -48.81
CA ARG A 437 -11.84 -4.88 -48.36
C ARG A 437 -12.32 -5.17 -46.93
N LYS A 438 -13.61 -5.16 -46.70
CA LYS A 438 -14.25 -5.32 -45.37
C LYS A 438 -13.78 -6.59 -44.63
N TRP A 439 -13.43 -7.68 -45.35
CA TRP A 439 -12.92 -8.90 -44.72
C TRP A 439 -11.63 -8.65 -43.94
N MET A 440 -10.75 -7.77 -44.38
CA MET A 440 -9.53 -7.40 -43.65
C MET A 440 -9.83 -6.74 -42.29
N VAL A 441 -10.89 -5.96 -42.21
CA VAL A 441 -11.31 -5.34 -40.93
C VAL A 441 -11.70 -6.42 -39.92
N TRP A 442 -12.46 -7.44 -40.35
CA TRP A 442 -12.86 -8.54 -39.49
C TRP A 442 -11.67 -9.45 -39.11
N THR A 443 -10.74 -9.71 -40.03
CA THR A 443 -9.53 -10.49 -39.71
C THR A 443 -8.61 -9.75 -38.76
N LEU A 444 -8.41 -8.42 -38.92
CA LEU A 444 -7.63 -7.62 -37.98
C LEU A 444 -8.28 -7.55 -36.62
N LEU A 445 -9.61 -7.41 -36.56
CA LEU A 445 -10.36 -7.43 -35.30
C LEU A 445 -10.19 -8.81 -34.60
N ALA A 446 -10.39 -9.90 -35.30
CA ALA A 446 -10.19 -11.24 -34.74
C ALA A 446 -8.75 -11.44 -34.25
N ALA A 447 -7.77 -11.02 -35.06
CA ALA A 447 -6.35 -11.08 -34.69
C ALA A 447 -6.06 -10.21 -33.44
N SER A 448 -6.64 -9.02 -33.33
CA SER A 448 -6.45 -8.17 -32.14
C SER A 448 -7.02 -8.79 -30.87
N VAL A 449 -8.20 -9.43 -30.95
CA VAL A 449 -8.84 -10.10 -29.81
C VAL A 449 -8.02 -11.33 -29.39
N VAL A 450 -7.56 -12.15 -30.35
CA VAL A 450 -6.71 -13.31 -30.06
C VAL A 450 -5.37 -12.87 -29.45
N LEU A 451 -4.75 -11.82 -30.01
CA LEU A 451 -3.49 -11.30 -29.49
C LEU A 451 -3.68 -10.66 -28.10
N LEU A 452 -4.80 -9.95 -27.87
CA LEU A 452 -5.13 -9.41 -26.56
C LEU A 452 -5.27 -10.55 -25.53
N ALA A 453 -6.02 -11.61 -25.85
CA ALA A 453 -6.17 -12.75 -24.95
C ALA A 453 -4.82 -13.44 -24.68
N PHE A 454 -3.97 -13.58 -25.69
CA PHE A 454 -2.62 -14.10 -25.53
C PHE A 454 -1.77 -13.20 -24.62
N LEU A 455 -1.77 -11.88 -24.84
CA LEU A 455 -1.01 -10.93 -24.04
C LEU A 455 -1.50 -10.89 -22.60
N MET A 456 -2.82 -10.88 -22.36
CA MET A 456 -3.40 -10.94 -21.02
C MET A 456 -2.94 -12.19 -20.25
N ASN A 457 -2.91 -13.35 -20.91
CA ASN A 457 -2.47 -14.59 -20.26
C ASN A 457 -0.95 -14.67 -20.05
N THR A 458 -0.16 -13.95 -20.81
CA THR A 458 1.31 -13.99 -20.75
C THR A 458 1.95 -12.81 -20.06
N THR A 459 1.18 -11.77 -19.73
CA THR A 459 1.65 -10.63 -18.94
C THR A 459 1.58 -11.00 -17.47
N LYS A 460 2.67 -10.78 -16.75
CA LYS A 460 2.75 -10.97 -15.30
C LYS A 460 1.68 -10.19 -14.58
N THR A 461 1.18 -10.70 -13.45
CA THR A 461 0.14 -10.05 -12.65
C THR A 461 0.63 -9.79 -11.24
N SER A 462 0.37 -8.59 -10.74
CA SER A 462 0.56 -8.20 -9.34
C SER A 462 -0.56 -7.25 -8.92
N LEU A 463 -0.77 -7.06 -7.62
CA LEU A 463 -1.75 -6.07 -7.18
C LEU A 463 -1.20 -4.65 -7.32
N VAL A 464 -0.04 -4.39 -6.74
CA VAL A 464 0.68 -3.11 -6.77
C VAL A 464 2.14 -3.38 -7.08
N PRO A 465 2.80 -2.62 -7.95
CA PRO A 465 4.23 -2.79 -8.24
C PRO A 465 5.07 -2.38 -7.03
N ASP A 466 6.24 -2.99 -6.90
CA ASP A 466 7.22 -2.59 -5.88
C ASP A 466 7.78 -1.21 -6.16
N GLU A 467 8.00 -0.47 -5.07
CA GLU A 467 8.65 0.84 -5.11
C GLU A 467 9.76 0.92 -4.07
N ASP A 468 10.72 1.80 -4.32
CA ASP A 468 11.78 2.10 -3.37
C ASP A 468 11.27 3.04 -2.27
N GLN A 469 11.01 2.50 -1.08
CA GLN A 469 10.55 3.27 0.08
C GLN A 469 11.69 3.87 0.92
N GLY A 470 12.95 3.73 0.51
CA GLY A 470 14.10 4.27 1.23
C GLY A 470 14.48 3.51 2.49
N VAL A 471 13.96 2.29 2.69
CA VAL A 471 14.22 1.44 3.86
C VAL A 471 14.39 -0.01 3.45
N VAL A 472 15.32 -0.72 4.10
CA VAL A 472 15.49 -2.18 3.97
C VAL A 472 15.40 -2.81 5.36
N PHE A 473 14.55 -3.83 5.48
CA PHE A 473 14.50 -4.69 6.66
C PHE A 473 15.38 -5.92 6.45
N VAL A 474 16.26 -6.19 7.39
CA VAL A 474 17.12 -7.37 7.38
C VAL A 474 16.77 -8.23 8.60
N ASN A 475 16.04 -9.31 8.35
CA ASN A 475 15.75 -10.32 9.37
C ASN A 475 16.94 -11.26 9.56
N VAL A 476 17.26 -11.54 10.80
CA VAL A 476 18.34 -12.45 11.20
C VAL A 476 17.74 -13.51 12.11
N SER A 477 17.93 -14.79 11.76
CA SER A 477 17.53 -15.93 12.56
C SER A 477 18.75 -16.78 12.86
N THR A 478 19.11 -16.90 14.13
CA THR A 478 20.17 -17.79 14.61
C THR A 478 19.61 -19.21 14.86
N ALA A 479 20.44 -20.15 15.25
CA ALA A 479 19.98 -21.51 15.54
C ALA A 479 18.91 -21.50 16.65
N ALA A 480 17.89 -22.36 16.54
CA ALA A 480 16.86 -22.51 17.55
C ALA A 480 17.46 -22.77 18.94
N GLY A 481 17.05 -21.98 19.93
CA GLY A 481 17.60 -22.04 21.28
C GLY A 481 18.88 -21.23 21.51
N SER A 482 19.31 -20.41 20.54
CA SER A 482 20.38 -19.43 20.76
C SER A 482 19.99 -18.44 21.86
N SER A 483 20.95 -18.07 22.71
CA SER A 483 20.71 -17.01 23.68
C SER A 483 20.63 -15.64 22.99
N LEU A 484 19.94 -14.70 23.62
CA LEU A 484 19.84 -13.34 23.11
C LEU A 484 21.21 -12.69 22.91
N LYS A 485 22.16 -12.98 23.81
CA LYS A 485 23.55 -12.52 23.68
C LYS A 485 24.20 -13.05 22.40
N THR A 486 24.08 -14.34 22.11
CA THR A 486 24.63 -14.93 20.88
C THR A 486 24.03 -14.29 19.62
N THR A 487 22.72 -14.11 19.62
CA THR A 487 22.03 -13.45 18.53
C THR A 487 22.50 -11.99 18.35
N ASN A 488 22.62 -11.26 19.47
CA ASN A 488 23.11 -9.89 19.46
C ASN A 488 24.58 -9.80 18.97
N ASP A 489 25.47 -10.72 19.35
CA ASP A 489 26.84 -10.75 18.87
C ASP A 489 26.95 -11.00 17.36
N VAL A 490 26.07 -11.86 16.80
CA VAL A 490 25.96 -12.06 15.34
C VAL A 490 25.49 -10.79 14.68
N MET A 491 24.44 -10.16 15.23
CA MET A 491 23.86 -8.96 14.67
C MET A 491 24.81 -7.77 14.69
N MET A 492 25.66 -7.61 15.71
CA MET A 492 26.71 -6.58 15.74
C MET A 492 27.70 -6.74 14.58
N ARG A 493 28.05 -7.99 14.23
CA ARG A 493 28.92 -8.26 13.07
C ARG A 493 28.24 -7.87 11.76
N ILE A 494 26.93 -8.10 11.64
CA ILE A 494 26.14 -7.72 10.47
C ILE A 494 26.00 -6.19 10.41
N GLU A 495 25.61 -5.55 11.52
CA GLU A 495 25.45 -4.09 11.62
C GLU A 495 26.69 -3.35 11.11
N LYS A 496 27.87 -3.74 11.60
CA LYS A 496 29.13 -3.13 11.15
C LYS A 496 29.35 -3.20 9.65
N ARG A 497 28.95 -4.33 9.00
CA ARG A 497 29.06 -4.48 7.54
C ARG A 497 28.03 -3.67 6.77
N MET A 498 26.85 -3.46 7.37
CA MET A 498 25.78 -2.67 6.76
C MET A 498 26.13 -1.17 6.79
N MET A 499 26.81 -0.69 7.84
CA MET A 499 27.29 0.68 7.93
C MET A 499 28.31 1.03 6.84
N ASP A 500 29.01 0.05 6.27
CA ASP A 500 29.95 0.24 5.16
C ASP A 500 29.28 0.33 3.78
N ILE A 501 27.95 0.21 3.68
CA ILE A 501 27.20 0.34 2.42
C ILE A 501 27.00 1.84 2.13
N PRO A 502 27.51 2.37 0.97
CA PRO A 502 27.49 3.81 0.71
C PRO A 502 26.10 4.45 0.65
N GLN A 503 25.08 3.66 0.30
CA GLN A 503 23.68 4.08 0.17
C GLN A 503 22.96 4.12 1.52
N VAL A 504 23.52 3.49 2.58
CA VAL A 504 22.92 3.46 3.91
C VAL A 504 23.27 4.73 4.67
N LEU A 505 22.27 5.36 5.28
CA LEU A 505 22.42 6.54 6.14
C LEU A 505 22.50 6.15 7.61
N HIS A 506 21.58 5.28 8.05
CA HIS A 506 21.50 4.82 9.44
C HIS A 506 21.20 3.33 9.49
N VAL A 507 21.71 2.66 10.51
CA VAL A 507 21.46 1.26 10.81
C VAL A 507 20.90 1.14 12.23
N GLN A 508 19.66 0.70 12.33
CA GLN A 508 19.01 0.35 13.59
C GLN A 508 19.09 -1.16 13.78
N ARG A 509 19.55 -1.61 14.93
CA ARG A 509 19.60 -3.02 15.33
C ARG A 509 18.64 -3.28 16.49
N VAL A 510 17.86 -4.36 16.39
CA VAL A 510 17.01 -4.87 17.47
C VAL A 510 17.21 -6.38 17.55
N ALA A 511 17.86 -6.87 18.59
CA ALA A 511 17.94 -8.29 18.91
C ALA A 511 16.76 -8.68 19.81
N GLY A 512 16.22 -9.89 19.65
CA GLY A 512 15.04 -10.37 20.38
C GLY A 512 13.71 -10.14 19.66
N TYR A 513 13.73 -9.48 18.51
CA TYR A 513 12.56 -9.25 17.68
C TYR A 513 12.86 -9.52 16.21
N GLY A 514 12.04 -10.32 15.57
CA GLY A 514 12.08 -10.55 14.13
C GLY A 514 10.77 -10.16 13.49
N LEU A 515 10.83 -9.55 12.33
CA LEU A 515 9.66 -9.06 11.62
C LEU A 515 8.67 -10.17 11.24
N LEU A 516 9.19 -11.40 11.06
CA LEU A 516 8.41 -12.58 10.63
C LEU A 516 8.03 -13.50 11.79
N ALA A 517 8.82 -13.50 12.85
CA ALA A 517 8.67 -14.39 14.01
C ALA A 517 8.23 -13.65 15.27
N GLU A 518 8.05 -12.33 15.18
CA GLU A 518 7.77 -11.45 16.31
C GLU A 518 8.83 -11.54 17.40
N GLN A 519 8.50 -11.93 18.63
CA GLN A 519 9.42 -11.99 19.76
C GLN A 519 10.09 -13.36 19.87
N GLY A 520 11.41 -13.39 20.12
CA GLY A 520 12.16 -14.62 20.42
C GLY A 520 13.67 -14.37 20.48
N ASN A 521 14.37 -15.10 21.37
CA ASN A 521 15.80 -14.90 21.62
C ASN A 521 16.70 -15.22 20.42
N SER A 522 16.26 -16.10 19.53
CA SER A 522 16.99 -16.50 18.33
C SER A 522 16.74 -15.61 17.11
N PHE A 523 15.95 -14.55 17.28
CA PHE A 523 15.59 -13.64 16.20
C PHE A 523 16.15 -12.25 16.42
N GLY A 524 16.39 -11.55 15.31
CA GLY A 524 16.76 -10.16 15.31
C GLY A 524 16.43 -9.47 13.99
N MET A 525 16.37 -8.15 14.03
CA MET A 525 16.06 -7.31 12.89
C MET A 525 17.01 -6.13 12.83
N LEU A 526 17.55 -5.86 11.62
CA LEU A 526 18.16 -4.58 11.33
C LEU A 526 17.25 -3.79 10.38
N ILE A 527 17.20 -2.50 10.60
CA ILE A 527 16.48 -1.56 9.74
C ILE A 527 17.52 -0.62 9.17
N LEU A 528 17.68 -0.65 7.86
CA LEU A 528 18.62 0.19 7.14
C LEU A 528 17.82 1.37 6.54
N LYS A 529 18.04 2.57 7.08
CA LYS A 529 17.54 3.80 6.44
C LYS A 529 18.50 4.17 5.34
N LEU A 530 18.01 4.29 4.12
CA LEU A 530 18.80 4.70 2.98
C LEU A 530 18.90 6.22 2.89
N LYS A 531 19.90 6.71 2.18
CA LYS A 531 20.01 8.13 1.84
C LYS A 531 18.81 8.60 1.02
N PRO A 532 18.49 9.90 0.99
CA PRO A 532 17.44 10.45 0.13
C PRO A 532 17.63 10.03 -1.32
N TRP A 533 16.52 9.92 -2.06
CA TRP A 533 16.52 9.40 -3.44
C TRP A 533 17.32 10.26 -4.43
N ASP A 534 17.42 11.57 -4.20
CA ASP A 534 18.22 12.51 -4.97
C ASP A 534 19.73 12.31 -4.79
N GLU A 535 20.17 11.68 -3.70
CA GLU A 535 21.58 11.32 -3.45
C GLU A 535 21.96 9.93 -3.97
N ARG A 536 20.99 9.14 -4.47
CA ARG A 536 21.21 7.75 -4.93
C ARG A 536 20.47 7.44 -6.24
N GLU A 537 20.68 8.30 -7.23
CA GLU A 537 20.13 8.09 -8.56
C GLU A 537 20.75 6.86 -9.25
N GLY A 538 19.97 6.22 -10.10
CA GLY A 538 20.39 5.07 -10.91
C GLY A 538 20.01 3.72 -10.31
N LYS A 539 19.79 2.72 -11.18
CA LYS A 539 19.40 1.37 -10.78
C LYS A 539 20.43 0.64 -9.93
N GLU A 540 21.70 1.04 -10.01
CA GLU A 540 22.79 0.53 -9.20
C GLU A 540 22.75 1.01 -7.75
N ASN A 541 21.93 2.01 -7.44
CA ASN A 541 21.79 2.61 -6.11
C ASN A 541 20.38 2.43 -5.53
N ASP A 542 19.50 1.71 -6.24
CA ASP A 542 18.14 1.47 -5.77
C ASP A 542 18.08 0.48 -4.61
N VAL A 543 16.92 0.31 -4.02
CA VAL A 543 16.69 -0.60 -2.89
C VAL A 543 17.05 -2.05 -3.23
N GLN A 544 16.84 -2.51 -4.46
CA GLN A 544 17.16 -3.88 -4.87
C GLN A 544 18.67 -4.10 -4.97
N ALA A 545 19.42 -3.11 -5.44
CA ALA A 545 20.87 -3.14 -5.44
C ALA A 545 21.44 -3.18 -4.01
N VAL A 546 20.85 -2.43 -3.09
CA VAL A 546 21.23 -2.48 -1.66
C VAL A 546 20.95 -3.87 -1.06
N ILE A 547 19.79 -4.47 -1.34
CA ILE A 547 19.47 -5.84 -0.90
C ILE A 547 20.49 -6.83 -1.45
N GLY A 548 20.88 -6.70 -2.71
CA GLY A 548 21.96 -7.50 -3.31
C GLY A 548 23.30 -7.34 -2.57
N GLN A 549 23.66 -6.11 -2.16
CA GLN A 549 24.86 -5.84 -1.38
C GLN A 549 24.76 -6.44 0.04
N VAL A 550 23.59 -6.43 0.67
CA VAL A 550 23.37 -7.08 1.98
C VAL A 550 23.69 -8.58 1.86
N TYR A 551 23.12 -9.28 0.87
CA TYR A 551 23.42 -10.71 0.66
C TYR A 551 24.89 -10.95 0.33
N GLY A 552 25.50 -10.14 -0.52
CA GLY A 552 26.93 -10.26 -0.87
C GLY A 552 27.85 -10.08 0.32
N ARG A 553 27.58 -9.11 1.20
CA ARG A 553 28.40 -8.82 2.39
C ARG A 553 28.17 -9.78 3.56
N THR A 554 27.08 -10.53 3.53
CA THR A 554 26.75 -11.51 4.60
C THR A 554 26.91 -12.95 4.17
N ALA A 555 27.33 -13.23 2.96
CA ALA A 555 27.42 -14.59 2.39
C ALA A 555 28.35 -15.55 3.17
N ASP A 556 29.33 -15.03 3.88
CA ASP A 556 30.27 -15.79 4.71
C ASP A 556 29.73 -16.05 6.14
N ILE A 557 28.68 -15.40 6.57
CA ILE A 557 28.06 -15.61 7.89
C ILE A 557 27.21 -16.88 7.82
N LYS A 558 27.69 -17.95 8.46
CA LYS A 558 27.04 -19.26 8.51
C LYS A 558 26.25 -19.51 9.80
N ASP A 559 26.41 -18.63 10.76
CA ASP A 559 25.85 -18.77 12.12
C ASP A 559 24.38 -18.32 12.16
N ALA A 560 23.89 -17.69 11.09
CA ALA A 560 22.52 -17.18 11.00
C ALA A 560 21.96 -17.29 9.58
N SER A 561 20.65 -17.42 9.50
CA SER A 561 19.89 -17.20 8.26
C SER A 561 19.53 -15.72 8.16
N ILE A 562 19.90 -15.09 7.04
CA ILE A 562 19.72 -13.65 6.83
C ILE A 562 18.78 -13.46 5.66
N PHE A 563 17.76 -12.65 5.87
CA PHE A 563 16.72 -12.36 4.89
C PHE A 563 16.46 -10.85 4.81
N ALA A 564 16.74 -10.25 3.66
CA ALA A 564 16.58 -8.81 3.43
C ALA A 564 15.41 -8.53 2.50
N ILE A 565 14.54 -7.59 2.87
CA ILE A 565 13.35 -7.18 2.12
C ILE A 565 13.14 -5.68 2.18
N SER A 566 12.49 -5.13 1.15
CA SER A 566 11.89 -3.80 1.20
C SER A 566 10.48 -3.88 1.77
N PRO A 567 9.99 -2.85 2.50
CA PRO A 567 8.60 -2.79 2.95
C PRO A 567 7.62 -2.91 1.78
N GLY A 568 6.47 -3.55 2.01
CA GLY A 568 5.39 -3.62 1.02
C GLY A 568 4.72 -2.25 0.79
N MET A 569 4.19 -2.04 -0.42
CA MET A 569 3.58 -0.76 -0.82
C MET A 569 2.30 -0.41 -0.06
N ILE A 570 1.57 -1.41 0.42
CA ILE A 570 0.36 -1.20 1.22
C ILE A 570 0.68 -1.56 2.67
N PRO A 571 0.86 -0.56 3.55
CA PRO A 571 1.16 -0.82 4.95
C PRO A 571 0.09 -1.70 5.61
N GLY A 572 0.52 -2.69 6.41
CA GLY A 572 -0.37 -3.59 7.14
C GLY A 572 -0.85 -4.82 6.36
N TYR A 573 -0.47 -4.98 5.11
CA TYR A 573 -0.84 -6.13 4.27
C TYR A 573 0.33 -7.09 3.98
N GLY A 574 1.24 -7.27 4.90
CA GLY A 574 2.38 -8.18 4.76
C GLY A 574 3.69 -7.48 4.44
N MET A 575 4.72 -8.26 4.24
CA MET A 575 6.11 -7.81 4.15
C MET A 575 6.66 -7.98 2.73
N GLY A 576 6.58 -6.94 1.94
CA GLY A 576 7.15 -6.96 0.59
C GLY A 576 6.38 -7.87 -0.38
N ASN A 577 7.05 -8.38 -1.43
CA ASN A 577 6.46 -9.21 -2.49
C ASN A 577 6.36 -10.70 -2.17
N ALA A 578 6.65 -11.12 -0.95
CA ALA A 578 6.47 -12.50 -0.56
C ALA A 578 4.97 -12.81 -0.44
N LEU A 579 4.56 -13.94 -1.01
CA LEU A 579 3.25 -14.49 -0.77
C LEU A 579 3.17 -14.96 0.68
N GLU A 580 2.16 -14.48 1.40
CA GLU A 580 1.87 -14.91 2.76
C GLU A 580 0.76 -15.95 2.73
N LEU A 581 1.04 -17.12 3.29
CA LEU A 581 0.04 -18.15 3.48
C LEU A 581 0.16 -18.78 4.86
N HIS A 582 -0.97 -19.14 5.43
CA HIS A 582 -1.10 -19.79 6.72
C HIS A 582 -1.50 -21.25 6.50
N MET A 583 -0.55 -22.15 6.71
CA MET A 583 -0.87 -23.58 6.75
C MET A 583 -1.75 -23.86 7.96
N GLN A 584 -2.76 -24.70 7.80
CA GLN A 584 -3.76 -24.97 8.85
C GLN A 584 -3.87 -26.46 9.14
N ASP A 585 -3.80 -26.83 10.41
CA ASP A 585 -4.22 -28.14 10.90
C ASP A 585 -5.70 -28.09 11.29
N LYS A 586 -6.55 -28.71 10.47
CA LYS A 586 -8.01 -28.77 10.69
C LYS A 586 -8.43 -29.99 11.52
N GLN A 587 -7.49 -30.85 11.89
CA GLN A 587 -7.74 -32.06 12.70
C GLN A 587 -7.41 -31.86 14.19
N GLY A 588 -6.58 -30.87 14.54
CA GLY A 588 -6.09 -30.65 15.89
C GLY A 588 -5.13 -31.76 16.35
N GLY A 589 -4.30 -32.25 15.43
CA GLY A 589 -3.38 -33.33 15.68
C GLY A 589 -2.07 -32.88 16.36
N ASP A 590 -1.07 -33.76 16.32
CA ASP A 590 0.27 -33.49 16.85
C ASP A 590 1.00 -32.43 16.03
N VAL A 591 1.63 -31.48 16.73
CA VAL A 591 2.39 -30.37 16.14
C VAL A 591 3.56 -30.88 15.28
N GLY A 592 4.21 -31.99 15.69
CA GLY A 592 5.30 -32.59 14.93
C GLY A 592 4.84 -33.11 13.55
N THR A 593 3.68 -33.77 13.51
CA THR A 593 3.07 -34.25 12.24
C THR A 593 2.70 -33.07 11.36
N PHE A 594 2.15 -31.99 11.94
CA PHE A 594 1.81 -30.78 11.20
C PHE A 594 3.04 -30.09 10.64
N PHE A 595 4.11 -29.94 11.44
CA PHE A 595 5.40 -29.40 11.00
C PHE A 595 5.98 -30.20 9.83
N ASN A 596 6.03 -31.53 9.95
CA ASN A 596 6.56 -32.41 8.91
C ASN A 596 5.77 -32.29 7.60
N THR A 597 4.43 -32.21 7.68
CA THR A 597 3.55 -31.98 6.54
C THR A 597 3.85 -30.63 5.87
N THR A 598 4.03 -29.58 6.69
CA THR A 598 4.40 -28.24 6.20
C THR A 598 5.77 -28.28 5.51
N GLN A 599 6.77 -28.95 6.09
CA GLN A 599 8.11 -29.06 5.47
C GLN A 599 8.09 -29.84 4.14
N GLN A 600 7.26 -30.88 4.03
CA GLN A 600 7.06 -31.61 2.76
C GLN A 600 6.42 -30.68 1.70
N TYR A 601 5.43 -29.90 2.10
CA TYR A 601 4.80 -28.93 1.23
C TYR A 601 5.78 -27.83 0.78
N LEU A 602 6.58 -27.27 1.71
CA LEU A 602 7.66 -26.33 1.40
C LEU A 602 8.68 -26.92 0.43
N GLY A 603 9.07 -28.20 0.64
CA GLY A 603 9.95 -28.91 -0.27
C GLY A 603 9.37 -29.04 -1.69
N ALA A 604 8.07 -29.31 -1.81
CA ALA A 604 7.38 -29.36 -3.08
C ALA A 604 7.28 -27.98 -3.76
N LEU A 605 7.02 -26.93 -2.98
CA LEU A 605 7.00 -25.56 -3.50
C LEU A 605 8.38 -25.10 -4.00
N ASN A 606 9.44 -25.43 -3.29
CA ASN A 606 10.82 -25.07 -3.67
C ASN A 606 11.31 -25.79 -4.93
N GLN A 607 10.58 -26.81 -5.42
CA GLN A 607 10.86 -27.47 -6.70
C GLN A 607 10.15 -26.82 -7.88
N ARG A 608 9.24 -25.88 -7.62
CA ARG A 608 8.50 -25.15 -8.67
C ARG A 608 9.36 -24.06 -9.28
N PRO A 609 9.40 -23.93 -10.62
CA PRO A 609 10.18 -22.87 -11.27
C PRO A 609 9.64 -21.46 -10.99
N GLU A 610 8.37 -21.35 -10.61
CA GLU A 610 7.72 -20.08 -10.28
C GLU A 610 8.11 -19.53 -8.90
N ILE A 611 8.70 -20.39 -8.04
CA ILE A 611 9.05 -20.06 -6.66
C ILE A 611 10.57 -20.00 -6.51
N ALA A 612 11.10 -18.84 -6.13
CA ALA A 612 12.53 -18.68 -5.80
C ALA A 612 12.88 -19.36 -4.48
N MET A 613 12.04 -19.15 -3.48
CA MET A 613 12.20 -19.70 -2.15
C MET A 613 10.86 -19.70 -1.39
N ALA A 614 10.49 -20.83 -0.84
CA ALA A 614 9.39 -20.94 0.12
C ALA A 614 9.98 -21.38 1.47
N TYR A 615 9.65 -20.66 2.56
CA TYR A 615 10.21 -20.88 3.88
C TYR A 615 9.21 -20.56 4.98
N SER A 616 9.51 -21.07 6.18
CA SER A 616 8.81 -20.73 7.42
C SER A 616 9.84 -20.52 8.53
N THR A 617 9.58 -19.60 9.43
CA THR A 617 10.39 -19.38 10.64
C THR A 617 9.99 -20.31 11.78
N PHE A 618 8.88 -21.05 11.63
CA PHE A 618 8.41 -21.99 12.63
C PHE A 618 9.33 -23.21 12.70
N ASP A 619 9.81 -23.55 13.91
CA ASP A 619 10.67 -24.69 14.18
C ASP A 619 10.23 -25.40 15.46
N ILE A 620 10.21 -26.71 15.43
CA ILE A 620 9.94 -27.59 16.60
C ILE A 620 11.19 -28.09 17.29
N ARG A 621 12.39 -27.70 16.81
CA ARG A 621 13.67 -28.11 17.36
C ARG A 621 14.18 -27.19 18.47
N TYR A 622 13.33 -26.30 18.99
CA TYR A 622 13.67 -25.47 20.12
C TYR A 622 13.91 -26.33 21.34
N PRO A 623 15.12 -26.30 21.95
CA PRO A 623 15.45 -27.16 23.07
C PRO A 623 14.64 -26.78 24.32
N GLN A 624 14.02 -27.77 24.93
CA GLN A 624 13.18 -27.63 26.12
C GLN A 624 13.52 -28.70 27.13
N TRP A 625 13.17 -28.44 28.37
CA TRP A 625 13.19 -29.41 29.44
C TRP A 625 11.77 -29.68 29.92
N THR A 626 11.31 -30.92 29.81
CA THR A 626 10.08 -31.36 30.44
C THR A 626 10.30 -31.63 31.91
N VAL A 627 9.54 -30.96 32.75
CA VAL A 627 9.61 -31.05 34.19
C VAL A 627 8.57 -32.03 34.70
N GLU A 628 8.99 -33.13 35.26
CA GLU A 628 8.11 -34.09 35.92
C GLU A 628 8.31 -34.03 37.42
N VAL A 629 7.23 -33.82 38.20
CA VAL A 629 7.25 -33.77 39.65
C VAL A 629 6.79 -35.12 40.20
N ASP A 630 7.63 -35.77 41.02
CA ASP A 630 7.30 -37.03 41.69
C ASP A 630 6.36 -36.79 42.90
N ALA A 631 5.06 -36.86 42.61
CA ALA A 631 3.99 -36.66 43.63
C ALA A 631 4.15 -37.61 44.82
N SER A 632 4.67 -38.82 44.62
CA SER A 632 4.88 -39.80 45.70
C SER A 632 5.98 -39.37 46.63
N LYS A 633 7.10 -38.88 46.11
CA LYS A 633 8.18 -38.31 46.92
C LYS A 633 7.74 -37.05 47.64
N CYS A 634 7.02 -36.18 46.98
CA CYS A 634 6.46 -34.97 47.58
C CYS A 634 5.55 -35.32 48.77
N LYS A 635 4.62 -36.24 48.63
CA LYS A 635 3.73 -36.67 49.71
C LYS A 635 4.47 -37.29 50.88
N ARG A 636 5.53 -38.07 50.63
CA ARG A 636 6.40 -38.62 51.69
C ARG A 636 7.18 -37.55 52.45
N ALA A 637 7.58 -36.50 51.78
CA ALA A 637 8.25 -35.35 52.39
C ALA A 637 7.27 -34.34 53.03
N GLY A 638 5.96 -34.58 52.91
CA GLY A 638 4.90 -33.71 53.44
C GLY A 638 4.74 -32.39 52.68
N ILE A 639 5.15 -32.36 51.38
CA ILE A 639 5.03 -31.19 50.50
C ILE A 639 4.03 -31.49 49.36
N THR A 640 3.54 -30.46 48.75
CA THR A 640 2.68 -30.58 47.60
C THR A 640 3.46 -30.40 46.27
N PRO A 641 3.09 -31.05 45.18
CA PRO A 641 3.66 -30.76 43.86
C PRO A 641 3.62 -29.27 43.51
N ASP A 642 2.56 -28.58 43.92
CA ASP A 642 2.39 -27.14 43.73
C ASP A 642 3.48 -26.33 44.43
N ALA A 643 3.86 -26.68 45.67
CA ALA A 643 4.94 -26.01 46.38
C ALA A 643 6.30 -26.18 45.69
N VAL A 644 6.53 -27.36 45.06
CA VAL A 644 7.71 -27.61 44.24
C VAL A 644 7.71 -26.72 42.98
N LEU A 645 6.58 -26.68 42.27
CA LEU A 645 6.44 -25.89 41.05
C LEU A 645 6.49 -24.38 41.33
N SER A 646 5.86 -23.91 42.40
CA SER A 646 5.90 -22.50 42.82
C SER A 646 7.32 -22.07 43.21
N THR A 647 8.09 -22.95 43.87
CA THR A 647 9.51 -22.69 44.20
C THR A 647 10.32 -22.58 42.90
N LEU A 648 10.13 -23.53 41.98
CA LEU A 648 10.79 -23.52 40.67
C LEU A 648 10.46 -22.23 39.89
N SER A 649 9.16 -21.87 39.79
CA SER A 649 8.69 -20.66 39.13
C SER A 649 9.29 -19.39 39.75
N GLY A 650 9.35 -19.31 41.09
CA GLY A 650 9.90 -18.15 41.79
C GLY A 650 11.39 -17.94 41.54
N TYR A 651 12.16 -19.04 41.44
CA TYR A 651 13.59 -18.92 41.16
C TYR A 651 13.94 -18.78 39.68
N TYR A 652 13.30 -19.54 38.76
CA TYR A 652 13.68 -19.58 37.34
C TYR A 652 12.77 -18.70 36.48
N GLY A 653 11.46 -18.69 36.72
CA GLY A 653 10.50 -17.97 35.87
C GLY A 653 10.53 -16.45 36.01
N GLY A 654 10.87 -15.98 37.22
CA GLY A 654 10.69 -14.58 37.58
C GLY A 654 9.23 -14.27 37.94
N GLN A 655 8.98 -13.87 39.19
CA GLN A 655 7.63 -13.63 39.68
C GLN A 655 7.41 -12.14 39.95
N TYR A 656 6.30 -11.64 39.46
CA TYR A 656 5.78 -10.32 39.79
C TYR A 656 5.10 -10.41 41.17
N VAL A 657 5.58 -9.61 42.13
CA VAL A 657 5.16 -9.76 43.52
C VAL A 657 4.59 -8.50 44.17
N SER A 658 4.98 -7.33 43.69
CA SER A 658 4.51 -6.06 44.24
C SER A 658 4.75 -4.91 43.24
N ASN A 659 4.41 -3.68 43.66
CA ASN A 659 4.63 -2.46 42.87
C ASN A 659 5.36 -1.41 43.70
N PHE A 660 6.01 -0.48 42.97
CA PHE A 660 6.51 0.76 43.55
C PHE A 660 6.20 1.95 42.65
N ASN A 661 6.09 3.13 43.24
CA ASN A 661 5.74 4.35 42.51
C ASN A 661 6.97 5.23 42.36
N ARG A 662 7.33 5.54 41.10
CA ARG A 662 8.43 6.47 40.79
C ARG A 662 8.14 7.18 39.48
N PHE A 663 8.61 8.41 39.31
CA PHE A 663 8.41 9.20 38.08
C PHE A 663 6.94 9.30 37.64
N SER A 664 6.01 9.40 38.60
CA SER A 664 4.56 9.42 38.38
C SER A 664 4.00 8.18 37.67
N LYS A 665 4.72 7.06 37.71
CA LYS A 665 4.31 5.77 37.19
C LYS A 665 4.38 4.67 38.25
N VAL A 666 3.66 3.59 38.00
CA VAL A 666 3.68 2.36 38.80
C VAL A 666 4.59 1.38 38.07
N TYR A 667 5.62 0.93 38.75
CA TYR A 667 6.58 -0.07 38.29
C TYR A 667 6.45 -1.37 39.05
N LYS A 668 6.80 -2.46 38.39
CA LYS A 668 6.73 -3.79 38.97
C LYS A 668 7.93 -4.09 39.87
N VAL A 669 7.71 -4.88 40.93
CA VAL A 669 8.73 -5.50 41.72
C VAL A 669 8.80 -6.98 41.34
N MET A 670 9.96 -7.43 40.88
CA MET A 670 10.17 -8.78 40.37
C MET A 670 11.20 -9.50 41.23
N ILE A 671 10.87 -10.73 41.61
CA ILE A 671 11.83 -11.64 42.30
C ILE A 671 12.29 -12.72 41.33
N GLN A 672 13.56 -13.08 41.36
CA GLN A 672 14.12 -14.17 40.57
C GLN A 672 15.46 -14.59 41.21
N ALA A 673 15.96 -15.83 40.96
CA ALA A 673 17.30 -16.18 41.33
C ALA A 673 18.34 -15.37 40.54
N ASP A 674 19.44 -15.01 41.18
CA ASP A 674 20.58 -14.37 40.49
C ASP A 674 21.02 -15.27 39.30
N PRO A 675 21.34 -14.72 38.13
CA PRO A 675 21.74 -15.47 36.93
C PRO A 675 22.77 -16.57 37.15
N LYS A 676 23.72 -16.36 38.08
CA LYS A 676 24.75 -17.35 38.42
C LYS A 676 24.23 -18.66 39.01
N TYR A 677 23.00 -18.65 39.57
CA TYR A 677 22.34 -19.83 40.15
C TYR A 677 21.38 -20.56 39.20
N ARG A 678 21.29 -20.12 37.95
CA ARG A 678 20.35 -20.68 36.94
C ARG A 678 21.01 -20.85 35.56
N VAL A 679 22.27 -21.31 35.55
CA VAL A 679 23.08 -21.46 34.34
C VAL A 679 22.70 -22.71 33.53
N ASP A 680 22.48 -23.83 34.21
CA ASP A 680 22.22 -25.16 33.62
C ASP A 680 21.32 -26.03 34.51
N GLU A 681 21.05 -27.28 34.08
CA GLU A 681 20.27 -28.24 34.84
C GLU A 681 20.87 -28.61 36.18
N SER A 682 22.19 -28.54 36.34
CA SER A 682 22.89 -28.86 37.60
C SER A 682 22.57 -27.83 38.69
N SER A 683 22.15 -26.64 38.32
CA SER A 683 21.71 -25.56 39.21
C SER A 683 20.55 -25.98 40.12
N LEU A 684 19.72 -26.95 39.70
CA LEU A 684 18.63 -27.50 40.55
C LEU A 684 19.09 -28.14 41.85
N ASN A 685 20.35 -28.57 41.92
CA ASN A 685 20.91 -29.11 43.18
C ASN A 685 21.16 -28.03 44.24
N ASN A 686 21.26 -26.76 43.79
CA ASN A 686 21.53 -25.62 44.65
C ASN A 686 20.23 -24.84 44.98
N ILE A 687 19.08 -25.34 44.54
CA ILE A 687 17.74 -24.77 44.82
C ILE A 687 17.00 -25.71 45.75
N PHE A 688 16.43 -25.16 46.81
CA PHE A 688 15.87 -25.93 47.91
C PHE A 688 14.36 -25.62 48.05
N VAL A 689 13.62 -26.64 48.46
CA VAL A 689 12.23 -26.56 48.89
C VAL A 689 12.15 -26.91 50.38
N ARG A 690 11.24 -26.27 51.10
CA ARG A 690 11.04 -26.49 52.52
C ARG A 690 10.07 -27.65 52.74
N MET A 691 10.51 -28.67 53.46
CA MET A 691 9.68 -29.83 53.89
C MET A 691 8.75 -29.48 55.05
N SER A 692 7.76 -30.35 55.33
CA SER A 692 6.82 -30.18 56.44
C SER A 692 7.46 -30.16 57.84
N ASN A 693 8.63 -30.81 58.01
CA ASN A 693 9.39 -30.76 59.21
C ASN A 693 10.26 -29.48 59.36
N GLY A 694 10.17 -28.53 58.40
CA GLY A 694 10.91 -27.29 58.39
C GLY A 694 12.37 -27.42 57.91
N GLU A 695 12.78 -28.58 57.40
CA GLU A 695 14.09 -28.78 56.82
C GLU A 695 14.06 -28.49 55.30
N MET A 696 15.23 -28.11 54.75
CA MET A 696 15.40 -27.83 53.32
C MET A 696 15.90 -29.08 52.59
N ALA A 697 15.27 -29.38 51.46
CA ALA A 697 15.70 -30.46 50.57
C ALA A 697 15.97 -29.90 49.16
N PRO A 698 17.00 -30.37 48.46
CA PRO A 698 17.27 -29.98 47.09
C PRO A 698 16.07 -30.29 46.18
N LEU A 699 15.73 -29.37 45.32
CA LEU A 699 14.59 -29.50 44.40
C LEU A 699 14.77 -30.71 43.46
N SER A 700 16.01 -31.03 43.09
CA SER A 700 16.36 -32.17 42.24
C SER A 700 15.91 -33.53 42.79
N GLN A 701 15.59 -33.64 44.08
CA GLN A 701 15.04 -34.88 44.65
C GLN A 701 13.59 -35.15 44.24
N PHE A 702 12.82 -34.10 43.95
CA PHE A 702 11.41 -34.14 43.67
C PHE A 702 11.08 -33.98 42.20
N VAL A 703 12.05 -33.50 41.39
CA VAL A 703 11.89 -33.15 39.99
C VAL A 703 12.79 -34.00 39.14
N THR A 704 12.26 -34.51 38.02
CA THR A 704 13.02 -35.14 36.95
C THR A 704 12.95 -34.25 35.71
N LEU A 705 14.13 -33.96 35.16
CA LEU A 705 14.21 -33.21 33.88
C LEU A 705 14.45 -34.19 32.75
N THR A 706 13.59 -34.14 31.74
CA THR A 706 13.77 -34.88 30.49
C THR A 706 13.97 -33.87 29.34
N ARG A 707 15.08 -34.01 28.63
CA ARG A 707 15.34 -33.15 27.47
C ARG A 707 14.32 -33.43 26.38
N SER A 708 13.66 -32.40 25.92
CA SER A 708 12.64 -32.45 24.85
C SER A 708 12.89 -31.33 23.84
N TYR A 709 12.17 -31.40 22.74
CA TYR A 709 12.18 -30.38 21.72
C TYR A 709 10.73 -30.01 21.43
N GLY A 710 10.47 -28.74 21.18
CA GLY A 710 9.14 -28.24 20.90
C GLY A 710 9.17 -26.95 20.08
N ALA A 711 8.02 -26.38 19.85
CA ALA A 711 7.91 -25.08 19.24
C ALA A 711 8.17 -23.96 20.28
N GLU A 712 8.85 -22.90 19.88
CA GLU A 712 9.03 -21.70 20.70
C GLU A 712 7.71 -20.97 20.93
N SER A 713 6.89 -20.89 19.88
CA SER A 713 5.55 -20.29 19.91
C SER A 713 4.57 -21.11 19.05
N LEU A 714 3.30 -21.07 19.42
CA LEU A 714 2.20 -21.66 18.64
C LEU A 714 1.23 -20.56 18.24
N SER A 715 0.92 -20.48 16.96
CA SER A 715 -0.03 -19.52 16.43
C SER A 715 -1.31 -20.20 15.93
N ARG A 716 -2.38 -19.41 15.84
CA ARG A 716 -3.64 -19.83 15.24
C ARG A 716 -4.07 -18.79 14.21
N PHE A 717 -4.61 -19.29 13.12
CA PHE A 717 -5.23 -18.47 12.09
C PHE A 717 -6.62 -19.02 11.78
N ASN A 718 -7.63 -18.16 11.82
CA ASN A 718 -9.03 -18.56 11.65
C ASN A 718 -9.44 -19.75 12.57
N MET A 719 -8.99 -19.72 13.83
CA MET A 719 -9.22 -20.71 14.90
C MET A 719 -8.50 -22.06 14.73
N PHE A 720 -7.79 -22.31 13.64
CA PHE A 720 -6.97 -23.49 13.43
C PHE A 720 -5.54 -23.26 13.88
N ASN A 721 -4.87 -24.31 14.38
CA ASN A 721 -3.41 -24.25 14.55
C ASN A 721 -2.76 -23.95 13.21
N SER A 722 -1.85 -22.99 13.20
CA SER A 722 -1.31 -22.45 11.95
C SER A 722 0.21 -22.34 12.00
N ILE A 723 0.81 -22.55 10.83
CA ILE A 723 2.21 -22.26 10.55
C ILE A 723 2.25 -21.24 9.41
N ALA A 724 2.83 -20.06 9.67
CA ALA A 724 3.04 -19.06 8.66
C ALA A 724 4.13 -19.50 7.68
N VAL A 725 3.86 -19.39 6.41
CA VAL A 725 4.75 -19.70 5.30
C VAL A 725 4.82 -18.48 4.39
N ASN A 726 6.03 -18.14 3.97
CA ASN A 726 6.28 -17.11 2.99
C ASN A 726 6.89 -17.75 1.74
N ALA A 727 6.39 -17.38 0.57
CA ALA A 727 6.90 -17.85 -0.71
C ALA A 727 7.25 -16.66 -1.60
N MET A 728 8.48 -16.62 -2.10
CA MET A 728 8.94 -15.56 -3.01
C MET A 728 8.81 -16.01 -4.46
N PRO A 729 8.24 -15.19 -5.34
CA PRO A 729 8.28 -15.44 -6.77
C PRO A 729 9.71 -15.51 -7.29
N ALA A 730 10.00 -16.41 -8.22
CA ALA A 730 11.29 -16.49 -8.89
C ALA A 730 11.46 -15.32 -9.87
N GLU A 731 12.71 -14.97 -10.15
CA GLU A 731 13.01 -13.93 -11.15
C GLU A 731 12.36 -14.31 -12.50
N GLY A 732 11.61 -13.39 -13.05
CA GLY A 732 10.87 -13.65 -14.29
C GLY A 732 9.41 -14.08 -14.11
N TYR A 733 8.97 -14.41 -12.90
CA TYR A 733 7.59 -14.77 -12.56
C TYR A 733 6.91 -13.68 -11.72
N SER A 734 5.59 -13.67 -11.71
CA SER A 734 4.76 -12.74 -10.96
C SER A 734 4.21 -13.36 -9.67
N THR A 735 3.65 -12.51 -8.79
CA THR A 735 2.90 -12.98 -7.62
C THR A 735 1.73 -13.87 -8.03
N GLY A 736 1.01 -13.53 -9.11
CA GLY A 736 -0.09 -14.34 -9.62
C GLY A 736 0.33 -15.73 -10.15
N ASP A 737 1.55 -15.84 -10.75
CA ASP A 737 2.09 -17.13 -11.14
C ASP A 737 2.45 -17.98 -9.92
N ALA A 738 3.05 -17.35 -8.91
CA ALA A 738 3.40 -18.01 -7.66
C ALA A 738 2.15 -18.45 -6.87
N ILE A 739 1.07 -17.63 -6.82
CA ILE A 739 -0.23 -18.02 -6.25
C ILE A 739 -0.76 -19.27 -6.91
N ARG A 740 -0.73 -19.34 -8.23
CA ARG A 740 -1.17 -20.51 -9.00
C ARG A 740 -0.33 -21.72 -8.67
N ALA A 741 0.99 -21.58 -8.60
CA ALA A 741 1.90 -22.65 -8.20
C ALA A 741 1.61 -23.18 -6.78
N VAL A 742 1.33 -22.28 -5.83
CA VAL A 742 0.91 -22.64 -4.46
C VAL A 742 -0.38 -23.45 -4.49
N GLN A 743 -1.40 -23.00 -5.23
CA GLN A 743 -2.70 -23.67 -5.34
C GLN A 743 -2.59 -25.06 -5.97
N GLU A 744 -1.85 -25.19 -7.08
CA GLU A 744 -1.63 -26.46 -7.76
C GLU A 744 -0.84 -27.44 -6.89
N THR A 745 0.20 -26.97 -6.21
CA THR A 745 1.01 -27.81 -5.32
C THR A 745 0.22 -28.26 -4.11
N ALA A 746 -0.67 -27.41 -3.57
CA ALA A 746 -1.52 -27.77 -2.45
C ALA A 746 -2.47 -28.92 -2.77
N VAL A 747 -3.05 -28.94 -3.95
CA VAL A 747 -3.94 -30.03 -4.40
C VAL A 747 -3.18 -31.37 -4.49
N GLN A 748 -1.88 -31.33 -4.83
CA GLN A 748 -1.06 -32.52 -5.02
C GLN A 748 -0.38 -33.02 -3.75
N ALA A 749 0.08 -32.11 -2.90
CA ALA A 749 0.99 -32.41 -1.80
C ALA A 749 0.33 -32.41 -0.41
N LEU A 750 -0.83 -31.77 -0.23
CA LEU A 750 -1.47 -31.69 1.08
C LEU A 750 -2.37 -32.89 1.36
N PRO A 751 -2.13 -33.64 2.47
CA PRO A 751 -3.01 -34.71 2.91
C PRO A 751 -4.39 -34.18 3.36
N LYS A 752 -5.40 -35.06 3.36
CA LYS A 752 -6.72 -34.71 3.92
C LYS A 752 -6.62 -34.29 5.39
N GLY A 753 -7.27 -33.19 5.72
CA GLY A 753 -7.27 -32.62 7.07
C GLY A 753 -6.26 -31.50 7.30
N PHE A 754 -5.37 -31.27 6.36
CA PHE A 754 -4.53 -30.08 6.29
C PHE A 754 -5.03 -29.16 5.20
N GLY A 755 -4.87 -27.87 5.41
CA GLY A 755 -5.24 -26.86 4.43
C GLY A 755 -4.33 -25.65 4.54
N TYR A 756 -4.63 -24.64 3.78
CA TYR A 756 -3.97 -23.34 3.86
C TYR A 756 -5.01 -22.24 3.65
N ASP A 757 -4.66 -21.04 4.07
CA ASP A 757 -5.40 -19.82 3.82
C ASP A 757 -4.40 -18.73 3.47
N PHE A 758 -4.74 -17.83 2.55
CA PHE A 758 -3.87 -16.70 2.22
C PHE A 758 -4.00 -15.59 3.25
N GLY A 759 -2.88 -14.96 3.59
CA GLY A 759 -2.80 -13.79 4.44
C GLY A 759 -2.48 -12.51 3.65
N GLY A 760 -2.49 -11.39 4.33
CA GLY A 760 -2.01 -10.11 3.83
C GLY A 760 -2.54 -9.72 2.45
N ILE A 761 -1.63 -9.17 1.63
CA ILE A 761 -1.92 -8.73 0.27
C ILE A 761 -2.27 -9.89 -0.67
N THR A 762 -1.73 -11.09 -0.41
CA THR A 762 -1.99 -12.28 -1.22
C THR A 762 -3.46 -12.67 -1.20
N ARG A 763 -4.12 -12.51 -0.05
CA ARG A 763 -5.57 -12.72 0.08
C ARG A 763 -6.35 -11.73 -0.77
N GLU A 764 -6.00 -10.45 -0.70
CA GLU A 764 -6.64 -9.40 -1.50
C GLU A 764 -6.47 -9.67 -3.01
N GLU A 765 -5.29 -10.10 -3.43
CA GLU A 765 -5.00 -10.42 -4.83
C GLU A 765 -5.81 -11.63 -5.32
N THR A 766 -5.97 -12.64 -4.46
CA THR A 766 -6.73 -13.85 -4.78
C THR A 766 -8.23 -13.58 -4.86
N ASP A 767 -8.78 -12.80 -3.93
CA ASP A 767 -10.21 -12.48 -3.85
C ASP A 767 -10.67 -11.60 -5.02
N GLN A 768 -9.76 -10.80 -5.60
CA GLN A 768 -10.09 -9.84 -6.65
C GLN A 768 -10.10 -10.41 -8.07
N GLY A 769 -9.40 -11.50 -8.34
CA GLY A 769 -9.22 -12.01 -9.70
C GLY A 769 -10.52 -12.28 -10.46
N GLY A 770 -11.61 -12.63 -9.80
CA GLY A 770 -12.93 -12.83 -10.40
C GLY A 770 -13.75 -11.55 -10.57
N THR A 771 -13.59 -10.59 -9.64
CA THR A 771 -14.40 -9.38 -9.58
C THR A 771 -14.05 -8.39 -10.69
N THR A 772 -12.77 -8.28 -11.04
CA THR A 772 -12.29 -7.37 -12.09
C THR A 772 -12.92 -7.67 -13.45
N ILE A 773 -13.04 -8.94 -13.85
CA ILE A 773 -13.67 -9.35 -15.13
C ILE A 773 -15.14 -8.94 -15.17
N ILE A 774 -15.87 -9.13 -14.06
CA ILE A 774 -17.29 -8.78 -13.96
C ILE A 774 -17.48 -7.27 -14.14
N ILE A 775 -16.61 -6.47 -13.55
CA ILE A 775 -16.67 -5.01 -13.63
C ILE A 775 -16.39 -4.53 -15.04
N PHE A 776 -15.36 -5.04 -15.71
CA PHE A 776 -15.13 -4.72 -17.13
C PHE A 776 -16.35 -5.06 -17.98
N ALA A 777 -17.00 -6.21 -17.74
CA ALA A 777 -18.22 -6.59 -18.44
C ALA A 777 -19.37 -5.60 -18.19
N ILE A 778 -19.53 -5.14 -16.93
CA ILE A 778 -20.55 -4.13 -16.57
C ILE A 778 -20.21 -2.79 -17.22
N CYS A 779 -18.95 -2.35 -17.25
CA CYS A 779 -18.52 -1.13 -17.95
C CYS A 779 -18.89 -1.19 -19.45
N PHE A 780 -18.56 -2.28 -20.13
CA PHE A 780 -18.94 -2.48 -21.53
C PHE A 780 -20.45 -2.46 -21.72
N LEU A 781 -21.21 -3.10 -20.83
CA LEU A 781 -22.68 -3.09 -20.88
C LEU A 781 -23.24 -1.68 -20.69
N MET A 782 -22.72 -0.92 -19.73
CA MET A 782 -23.16 0.47 -19.49
C MET A 782 -22.88 1.36 -20.70
N ILE A 783 -21.70 1.27 -21.29
CA ILE A 783 -21.36 1.98 -22.53
C ILE A 783 -22.34 1.60 -23.63
N TYR A 784 -22.58 0.31 -23.84
CA TYR A 784 -23.50 -0.20 -24.85
C TYR A 784 -24.90 0.35 -24.66
N LEU A 785 -25.44 0.36 -23.44
CA LEU A 785 -26.79 0.87 -23.14
C LEU A 785 -26.90 2.37 -23.41
N ILE A 786 -25.91 3.17 -22.98
CA ILE A 786 -25.88 4.61 -23.20
C ILE A 786 -25.79 4.93 -24.72
N LEU A 787 -24.89 4.23 -25.42
CA LEU A 787 -24.78 4.39 -26.88
C LEU A 787 -26.05 3.95 -27.63
N SER A 788 -26.70 2.89 -27.15
CA SER A 788 -27.98 2.46 -27.74
C SER A 788 -29.09 3.50 -27.57
N ALA A 789 -29.13 4.16 -26.41
CA ALA A 789 -30.04 5.27 -26.15
C ALA A 789 -29.69 6.50 -27.01
N LEU A 790 -28.40 6.83 -27.15
CA LEU A 790 -27.93 7.96 -27.95
C LEU A 790 -28.27 7.82 -29.42
N TYR A 791 -27.93 6.64 -29.99
CA TYR A 791 -28.17 6.41 -31.43
C TYR A 791 -29.57 5.92 -31.78
N GLU A 792 -30.43 5.70 -30.75
CA GLU A 792 -31.73 5.02 -30.92
C GLU A 792 -31.61 3.70 -31.73
N SER A 793 -30.54 2.99 -31.50
CA SER A 793 -30.13 1.81 -32.27
C SER A 793 -29.36 0.79 -31.40
N PHE A 794 -29.73 -0.46 -31.57
CA PHE A 794 -28.97 -1.56 -30.93
C PHE A 794 -27.75 -2.03 -31.74
N LEU A 795 -27.60 -1.61 -33.00
CA LEU A 795 -26.55 -2.10 -33.90
C LEU A 795 -25.39 -1.12 -34.04
N ILE A 796 -25.66 0.19 -34.10
CA ILE A 796 -24.62 1.21 -34.28
C ILE A 796 -23.59 1.24 -33.15
N PRO A 797 -23.95 1.02 -31.87
CA PRO A 797 -22.96 0.95 -30.77
C PRO A 797 -21.83 -0.03 -30.99
N PHE A 798 -22.06 -1.12 -31.72
CA PHE A 798 -21.00 -2.09 -32.03
C PHE A 798 -19.89 -1.51 -32.91
N ALA A 799 -20.17 -0.50 -33.73
CA ALA A 799 -19.12 0.18 -34.50
C ALA A 799 -18.11 0.90 -33.60
N VAL A 800 -18.55 1.38 -32.44
CA VAL A 800 -17.73 2.02 -31.43
C VAL A 800 -17.01 0.97 -30.57
N LEU A 801 -17.76 0.03 -29.99
CA LEU A 801 -17.24 -0.94 -29.02
C LEU A 801 -16.20 -1.88 -29.61
N LEU A 802 -16.34 -2.29 -30.87
CA LEU A 802 -15.37 -3.17 -31.53
C LEU A 802 -14.03 -2.49 -31.86
N SER A 803 -13.90 -1.19 -31.66
CA SER A 803 -12.60 -0.50 -31.74
C SER A 803 -11.78 -0.60 -30.47
N VAL A 804 -12.41 -0.82 -29.32
CA VAL A 804 -11.75 -0.84 -27.99
C VAL A 804 -10.71 -1.96 -27.84
N PRO A 805 -10.92 -3.19 -28.32
CA PRO A 805 -9.93 -4.26 -28.20
C PRO A 805 -8.55 -3.92 -28.77
N PHE A 806 -8.47 -3.07 -29.79
CA PHE A 806 -7.19 -2.63 -30.34
C PHE A 806 -6.38 -1.78 -29.34
N GLY A 807 -7.07 -0.90 -28.61
CA GLY A 807 -6.42 -0.09 -27.58
C GLY A 807 -5.96 -0.92 -26.40
N LEU A 808 -6.81 -1.84 -25.93
CA LEU A 808 -6.42 -2.77 -24.85
C LEU A 808 -5.24 -3.64 -25.25
N MET A 809 -5.24 -4.16 -26.48
CA MET A 809 -4.10 -4.90 -27.04
C MET A 809 -2.83 -4.04 -27.06
N GLY A 810 -2.94 -2.78 -27.47
CA GLY A 810 -1.83 -1.84 -27.50
C GLY A 810 -1.25 -1.58 -26.12
N SER A 811 -2.10 -1.42 -25.12
CA SER A 811 -1.70 -1.25 -23.72
C SER A 811 -0.88 -2.44 -23.22
N PHE A 812 -1.38 -3.67 -23.37
CA PHE A 812 -0.66 -4.87 -22.96
C PHE A 812 0.61 -5.11 -23.77
N LEU A 813 0.62 -4.76 -25.06
CA LEU A 813 1.81 -4.88 -25.91
C LEU A 813 2.93 -3.98 -25.40
N PHE A 814 2.64 -2.70 -25.12
CA PHE A 814 3.64 -1.76 -24.60
C PHE A 814 4.06 -2.11 -23.18
N ALA A 815 3.13 -2.52 -22.32
CA ALA A 815 3.47 -3.01 -20.98
C ALA A 815 4.45 -4.18 -21.04
N LYS A 816 4.21 -5.16 -21.89
CA LYS A 816 5.12 -6.31 -22.09
C LYS A 816 6.47 -5.91 -22.68
N MET A 817 6.52 -4.94 -23.62
CA MET A 817 7.77 -4.43 -24.19
C MET A 817 8.63 -3.71 -23.13
N MET A 818 8.00 -3.01 -22.19
CA MET A 818 8.67 -2.33 -21.07
C MET A 818 8.92 -3.25 -19.86
N GLY A 819 8.49 -4.52 -19.91
CA GLY A 819 8.64 -5.47 -18.81
C GLY A 819 7.73 -5.21 -17.59
N LEU A 820 6.65 -4.47 -17.80
CA LEU A 820 5.70 -4.10 -16.74
C LEU A 820 4.66 -5.19 -16.49
N GLU A 821 4.13 -5.20 -15.28
CA GLU A 821 3.11 -6.14 -14.82
C GLU A 821 1.70 -5.58 -14.98
N ASN A 822 0.72 -6.48 -15.08
CA ASN A 822 -0.70 -6.12 -15.02
C ASN A 822 -1.08 -5.87 -13.56
N ASN A 823 -0.97 -4.63 -13.13
CA ASN A 823 -1.27 -4.15 -11.78
C ASN A 823 -2.43 -3.16 -11.80
N ILE A 824 -2.83 -2.68 -10.62
CA ILE A 824 -3.97 -1.78 -10.47
C ILE A 824 -3.79 -0.47 -11.24
N TYR A 825 -2.56 0.04 -11.40
CA TYR A 825 -2.27 1.27 -12.15
C TYR A 825 -2.45 1.04 -13.66
N LEU A 826 -1.97 -0.08 -14.19
CA LEU A 826 -2.22 -0.47 -15.59
C LEU A 826 -3.72 -0.63 -15.83
N GLN A 827 -4.43 -1.31 -14.93
CA GLN A 827 -5.89 -1.55 -15.03
C GLN A 827 -6.69 -0.25 -14.99
N THR A 828 -6.31 0.73 -14.16
CA THR A 828 -6.94 2.05 -14.17
C THR A 828 -6.73 2.78 -15.51
N GLY A 829 -5.53 2.63 -16.09
CA GLY A 829 -5.24 3.10 -17.45
C GLY A 829 -6.12 2.43 -18.52
N LEU A 830 -6.35 1.10 -18.41
CA LEU A 830 -7.26 0.37 -19.31
C LEU A 830 -8.69 0.85 -19.23
N ILE A 831 -9.20 1.09 -18.01
CA ILE A 831 -10.57 1.61 -17.79
C ILE A 831 -10.71 2.99 -18.46
N MET A 832 -9.73 3.86 -18.25
CA MET A 832 -9.71 5.17 -18.90
C MET A 832 -9.67 5.07 -20.44
N LEU A 833 -8.85 4.16 -20.99
CA LEU A 833 -8.75 3.94 -22.43
C LEU A 833 -10.05 3.48 -23.06
N ILE A 834 -10.85 2.66 -22.39
CA ILE A 834 -12.18 2.24 -22.86
C ILE A 834 -13.05 3.47 -23.09
N GLY A 835 -13.09 4.37 -22.09
CA GLY A 835 -13.87 5.61 -22.20
C GLY A 835 -13.35 6.57 -23.28
N LEU A 836 -12.02 6.73 -23.35
CA LEU A 836 -11.38 7.67 -24.27
C LEU A 836 -11.50 7.25 -25.74
N LEU A 837 -11.27 5.98 -26.05
CA LEU A 837 -11.43 5.46 -27.39
C LEU A 837 -12.90 5.46 -27.81
N ALA A 838 -13.81 5.12 -26.89
CA ALA A 838 -15.25 5.24 -27.16
C ALA A 838 -15.65 6.69 -27.47
N LYS A 839 -15.18 7.67 -26.67
CA LYS A 839 -15.44 9.11 -26.88
C LYS A 839 -15.01 9.56 -28.29
N THR A 840 -13.81 9.18 -28.70
CA THR A 840 -13.28 9.54 -30.02
C THR A 840 -14.04 8.86 -31.17
N ALA A 841 -14.40 7.58 -30.99
CA ALA A 841 -15.20 6.83 -31.98
C ALA A 841 -16.63 7.39 -32.11
N ILE A 842 -17.24 7.82 -30.98
CA ILE A 842 -18.57 8.47 -30.96
C ILE A 842 -18.56 9.71 -31.84
N LEU A 843 -17.59 10.59 -31.68
CA LEU A 843 -17.49 11.81 -32.46
C LEU A 843 -17.42 11.53 -33.96
N LEU A 844 -16.71 10.49 -34.38
CA LEU A 844 -16.61 10.11 -35.80
C LEU A 844 -17.92 9.47 -36.31
N THR A 845 -18.54 8.59 -35.53
CA THR A 845 -19.77 7.88 -35.92
C THR A 845 -20.97 8.82 -35.93
N GLU A 846 -21.07 9.78 -35.03
CA GLU A 846 -22.13 10.77 -34.99
C GLU A 846 -22.05 11.71 -36.21
N TYR A 847 -20.86 12.20 -36.54
CA TYR A 847 -20.63 12.99 -37.77
C TYR A 847 -21.01 12.22 -39.03
N ALA A 848 -20.71 10.93 -39.09
CA ALA A 848 -21.08 10.08 -40.20
C ALA A 848 -22.59 9.83 -40.27
N THR A 849 -23.25 9.65 -39.09
CA THR A 849 -24.70 9.45 -38.99
C THR A 849 -25.48 10.70 -39.43
N GLU A 850 -25.03 11.88 -39.01
CA GLU A 850 -25.63 13.16 -39.37
C GLU A 850 -25.57 13.40 -40.88
N ARG A 851 -24.41 13.17 -41.51
CA ARG A 851 -24.25 13.26 -42.97
C ARG A 851 -25.07 12.21 -43.71
N ARG A 852 -25.22 11.03 -43.14
CA ARG A 852 -26.11 10.00 -43.70
C ARG A 852 -27.59 10.43 -43.66
N LYS A 853 -28.03 11.02 -42.52
CA LYS A 853 -29.40 11.55 -42.38
C LYS A 853 -29.65 12.69 -43.38
N ALA A 854 -28.64 13.49 -43.70
CA ALA A 854 -28.71 14.56 -44.70
C ALA A 854 -28.76 14.06 -46.15
N GLY A 855 -28.64 12.76 -46.42
CA GLY A 855 -28.84 12.14 -47.74
C GLY A 855 -27.58 11.67 -48.45
N MET A 856 -26.39 11.73 -47.84
CA MET A 856 -25.16 11.17 -48.40
C MET A 856 -25.22 9.65 -48.52
N SER A 857 -24.48 9.08 -49.47
CA SER A 857 -24.30 7.63 -49.51
C SER A 857 -23.53 7.15 -48.28
N LEU A 858 -23.71 5.91 -47.82
CA LEU A 858 -22.98 5.33 -46.65
C LEU A 858 -21.46 5.51 -46.76
N THR A 859 -20.89 5.29 -47.94
CA THR A 859 -19.46 5.43 -48.18
C THR A 859 -19.01 6.90 -48.16
N SER A 860 -19.78 7.78 -48.78
CA SER A 860 -19.48 9.24 -48.81
C SER A 860 -19.62 9.84 -47.42
N ALA A 861 -20.66 9.47 -46.67
CA ALA A 861 -20.85 9.92 -45.29
C ALA A 861 -19.72 9.52 -44.36
N ALA A 862 -19.28 8.26 -44.41
CA ALA A 862 -18.16 7.77 -43.62
C ALA A 862 -16.83 8.44 -44.00
N LEU A 863 -16.59 8.67 -45.29
CA LEU A 863 -15.37 9.28 -45.80
C LEU A 863 -15.30 10.78 -45.49
N SER A 864 -16.40 11.50 -45.63
CA SER A 864 -16.51 12.94 -45.28
C SER A 864 -16.30 13.11 -43.76
N ALA A 865 -16.96 12.29 -42.94
CA ALA A 865 -16.75 12.32 -41.51
C ALA A 865 -15.28 12.02 -41.11
N ALA A 866 -14.66 11.02 -41.74
CA ALA A 866 -13.25 10.67 -41.51
C ALA A 866 -12.31 11.82 -41.89
N LYS A 867 -12.58 12.51 -43.04
CA LYS A 867 -11.82 13.69 -43.47
C LYS A 867 -11.94 14.84 -42.46
N ALA A 868 -13.17 15.19 -42.08
CA ALA A 868 -13.47 16.33 -41.21
C ALA A 868 -12.89 16.12 -39.80
N ARG A 869 -12.86 14.87 -39.32
CA ARG A 869 -12.43 14.53 -37.97
C ARG A 869 -10.96 14.09 -37.80
N LEU A 870 -10.21 13.95 -38.89
CA LEU A 870 -8.81 13.53 -38.84
C LEU A 870 -7.96 14.48 -37.98
N ARG A 871 -8.09 15.78 -38.16
CA ARG A 871 -7.29 16.80 -37.46
C ARG A 871 -7.61 16.82 -35.96
N PRO A 872 -8.87 16.91 -35.50
CA PRO A 872 -9.25 16.78 -34.09
C PRO A 872 -8.72 15.49 -33.46
N ILE A 873 -8.98 14.34 -34.09
CA ILE A 873 -8.58 13.03 -33.54
C ILE A 873 -7.06 12.92 -33.38
N LEU A 874 -6.28 13.34 -34.34
CA LEU A 874 -4.82 13.34 -34.23
C LEU A 874 -4.32 14.32 -33.17
N MET A 875 -4.94 15.51 -33.08
CA MET A 875 -4.57 16.50 -32.09
C MET A 875 -4.84 15.99 -30.67
N THR A 876 -6.02 15.45 -30.39
CA THR A 876 -6.37 14.92 -29.07
C THR A 876 -5.55 13.69 -28.72
N ALA A 877 -5.33 12.76 -29.66
CA ALA A 877 -4.50 11.60 -29.44
C ALA A 877 -3.04 11.96 -29.12
N LEU A 878 -2.45 12.88 -29.89
CA LEU A 878 -1.08 13.33 -29.66
C LEU A 878 -0.95 14.12 -28.35
N THR A 879 -1.95 14.95 -28.02
CA THR A 879 -1.99 15.68 -26.75
C THR A 879 -1.97 14.73 -25.58
N MET A 880 -2.77 13.63 -25.62
CA MET A 880 -2.76 12.58 -24.61
C MET A 880 -1.44 11.83 -24.57
N ILE A 881 -0.91 11.40 -25.72
CA ILE A 881 0.33 10.63 -25.80
C ILE A 881 1.51 11.44 -25.22
N PHE A 882 1.67 12.69 -25.66
CA PHE A 882 2.75 13.54 -25.17
C PHE A 882 2.51 14.07 -23.76
N GLY A 883 1.25 14.29 -23.36
CA GLY A 883 0.90 14.67 -21.99
C GLY A 883 1.20 13.57 -20.96
N LEU A 884 1.13 12.30 -21.37
CA LEU A 884 1.43 11.15 -20.52
C LEU A 884 2.84 10.57 -20.71
N PHE A 885 3.58 11.08 -21.69
CA PHE A 885 4.94 10.63 -21.95
C PHE A 885 5.88 10.81 -20.74
N PRO A 886 5.84 11.92 -19.98
CA PRO A 886 6.64 12.03 -18.76
C PRO A 886 6.36 10.92 -17.74
N LEU A 887 5.09 10.50 -17.58
CA LEU A 887 4.74 9.36 -16.72
C LEU A 887 5.35 8.05 -17.23
N MET A 888 5.32 7.82 -18.55
CA MET A 888 5.86 6.60 -19.15
C MET A 888 7.36 6.42 -18.90
N VAL A 889 8.11 7.53 -18.87
CA VAL A 889 9.58 7.53 -18.71
C VAL A 889 10.01 7.97 -17.31
N ALA A 890 9.08 8.00 -16.36
CA ALA A 890 9.35 8.39 -14.98
C ALA A 890 10.48 7.55 -14.37
N SER A 891 11.31 8.19 -13.57
CA SER A 891 12.40 7.58 -12.80
C SER A 891 12.38 8.13 -11.37
N GLY A 892 12.98 7.40 -10.42
CA GLY A 892 12.98 7.79 -9.00
C GLY A 892 11.79 7.26 -8.23
N VAL A 893 11.31 8.02 -7.25
CA VAL A 893 10.26 7.61 -6.32
C VAL A 893 8.90 7.50 -7.02
N GLY A 894 8.19 6.39 -6.83
CA GLY A 894 6.89 6.13 -7.46
C GLY A 894 6.96 5.85 -8.98
N ALA A 895 8.16 5.59 -9.49
CA ALA A 895 8.38 5.43 -10.93
C ALA A 895 7.67 4.22 -11.53
N ASN A 896 7.55 3.11 -10.82
CA ASN A 896 6.93 1.89 -11.33
C ASN A 896 5.42 2.05 -11.50
N GLY A 897 4.75 2.72 -10.55
CA GLY A 897 3.33 3.07 -10.66
C GLY A 897 3.07 4.06 -11.79
N ASN A 898 3.86 5.14 -11.87
CA ASN A 898 3.83 6.13 -12.94
C ASN A 898 4.01 5.48 -14.32
N SER A 899 5.07 4.67 -14.47
CA SER A 899 5.41 4.00 -15.71
C SER A 899 4.34 3.00 -16.14
N SER A 900 3.75 2.24 -15.20
CA SER A 900 2.67 1.29 -15.48
C SER A 900 1.43 2.01 -16.05
N LEU A 901 1.01 3.10 -15.40
CA LEU A 901 -0.12 3.91 -15.83
C LEU A 901 0.14 4.60 -17.18
N GLY A 902 1.31 5.27 -17.29
CA GLY A 902 1.72 6.01 -18.49
C GLY A 902 1.89 5.12 -19.69
N THR A 903 2.64 4.01 -19.56
CA THR A 903 2.91 3.06 -20.65
C THR A 903 1.63 2.39 -21.14
N GLY A 904 0.78 1.95 -20.22
CA GLY A 904 -0.49 1.32 -20.58
C GLY A 904 -1.38 2.26 -21.38
N THR A 905 -1.51 3.49 -20.93
CA THR A 905 -2.35 4.49 -21.59
C THR A 905 -1.76 4.95 -22.92
N VAL A 906 -0.48 5.29 -22.96
CA VAL A 906 0.21 5.72 -24.20
C VAL A 906 0.18 4.61 -25.25
N GLY A 907 0.54 3.37 -24.88
CA GLY A 907 0.52 2.23 -25.80
C GLY A 907 -0.87 1.95 -26.36
N GLY A 908 -1.88 2.01 -25.48
CA GLY A 908 -3.29 1.86 -25.88
C GLY A 908 -3.78 2.98 -26.80
N MET A 909 -3.39 4.21 -26.52
CA MET A 909 -3.73 5.37 -27.38
C MET A 909 -3.06 5.29 -28.74
N VAL A 910 -1.78 4.93 -28.84
CA VAL A 910 -1.07 4.84 -30.14
C VAL A 910 -1.76 3.80 -31.03
N ILE A 911 -1.92 2.58 -30.56
CA ILE A 911 -2.52 1.48 -31.35
C ILE A 911 -4.01 1.71 -31.55
N GLY A 912 -4.74 2.13 -30.52
CA GLY A 912 -6.18 2.36 -30.55
C GLY A 912 -6.57 3.49 -31.51
N THR A 913 -5.82 4.60 -31.52
CA THR A 913 -6.08 5.72 -32.44
C THR A 913 -5.82 5.31 -33.88
N LEU A 914 -4.74 4.57 -34.17
CA LEU A 914 -4.49 4.05 -35.51
C LEU A 914 -5.64 3.15 -35.99
N ALA A 915 -6.09 2.23 -35.14
CA ALA A 915 -7.21 1.35 -35.44
C ALA A 915 -8.50 2.15 -35.64
N LEU A 916 -8.79 3.12 -34.78
CA LEU A 916 -9.98 3.97 -34.84
C LEU A 916 -10.05 4.72 -36.18
N LEU A 917 -8.96 5.33 -36.62
CA LEU A 917 -8.92 6.09 -37.87
C LEU A 917 -9.24 5.24 -39.11
N PHE A 918 -8.77 4.00 -39.17
CA PHE A 918 -8.92 3.17 -40.38
C PHE A 918 -10.08 2.14 -40.28
N ILE A 919 -10.40 1.66 -39.10
CA ILE A 919 -11.32 0.55 -38.89
C ILE A 919 -12.74 1.04 -38.62
N VAL A 920 -12.92 2.07 -37.75
CA VAL A 920 -14.26 2.57 -37.36
C VAL A 920 -15.09 3.04 -38.55
N PRO A 921 -14.55 3.78 -39.55
CA PRO A 921 -15.35 4.18 -40.73
C PRO A 921 -15.94 2.97 -41.49
N SER A 922 -15.17 1.86 -41.54
CA SER A 922 -15.61 0.64 -42.22
C SER A 922 -16.64 -0.14 -41.37
N LEU A 923 -16.48 -0.19 -40.05
CA LEU A 923 -17.47 -0.79 -39.14
C LEU A 923 -18.77 0.00 -39.16
N PHE A 924 -18.70 1.32 -39.13
CA PHE A 924 -19.88 2.18 -39.25
C PHE A 924 -20.71 1.84 -40.50
N ILE A 925 -20.08 1.71 -41.68
CA ILE A 925 -20.78 1.33 -42.90
C ILE A 925 -21.51 -0.01 -42.76
N VAL A 926 -20.90 -0.99 -42.15
CA VAL A 926 -21.49 -2.30 -41.94
C VAL A 926 -22.71 -2.24 -41.01
N PHE A 927 -22.53 -1.64 -39.83
CA PHE A 927 -23.59 -1.60 -38.82
C PHE A 927 -24.71 -0.64 -39.19
N GLN A 928 -24.40 0.49 -39.82
CA GLN A 928 -25.41 1.39 -40.34
C GLN A 928 -26.24 0.74 -41.48
N TYR A 929 -25.59 -0.03 -42.36
CA TYR A 929 -26.32 -0.79 -43.39
C TYR A 929 -27.25 -1.84 -42.78
N LEU A 930 -26.81 -2.54 -41.74
CA LEU A 930 -27.64 -3.51 -40.99
C LEU A 930 -28.81 -2.79 -40.29
N GLN A 931 -28.56 -1.63 -39.69
CA GLN A 931 -29.58 -0.82 -39.04
C GLN A 931 -30.66 -0.35 -40.03
N GLU A 932 -30.25 0.10 -41.21
CA GLU A 932 -31.20 0.54 -42.27
C GLU A 932 -32.05 -0.59 -42.83
N LYS A 933 -31.58 -1.85 -42.77
CA LYS A 933 -32.41 -3.03 -43.08
C LYS A 933 -33.49 -3.28 -42.03
N VAL A 934 -33.22 -3.00 -40.76
CA VAL A 934 -34.18 -3.18 -39.66
C VAL A 934 -35.13 -2.01 -39.56
N ARG A 935 -34.61 -0.78 -39.68
CA ARG A 935 -35.38 0.45 -39.61
C ARG A 935 -34.89 1.41 -40.69
N PRO A 936 -35.62 1.62 -41.79
CA PRO A 936 -35.26 2.55 -42.85
C PRO A 936 -35.07 3.98 -42.34
N ILE A 937 -34.02 4.63 -42.82
CA ILE A 937 -33.65 5.99 -42.38
C ILE A 937 -34.63 7.02 -43.01
N GLN A 938 -35.05 7.99 -42.21
CA GLN A 938 -35.79 9.15 -42.72
C GLN A 938 -34.76 10.26 -42.99
N PHE A 939 -34.66 10.68 -44.25
CA PHE A 939 -33.78 11.77 -44.65
C PHE A 939 -34.38 13.11 -44.19
N GLN A 940 -33.56 13.93 -43.55
CA GLN A 940 -33.90 15.24 -43.05
C GLN A 940 -32.82 16.22 -43.51
N PRO A 941 -33.17 17.47 -43.93
CA PRO A 941 -32.18 18.47 -44.23
C PRO A 941 -31.32 18.74 -43.01
N ALA A 942 -30.02 18.76 -43.17
CA ALA A 942 -29.10 19.05 -42.07
C ALA A 942 -29.37 20.45 -41.51
N ALA A 943 -29.28 20.58 -40.17
CA ALA A 943 -29.36 21.87 -39.50
C ALA A 943 -28.15 22.77 -39.85
N ASP A 944 -27.04 22.16 -40.26
CA ASP A 944 -25.81 22.82 -40.64
C ASP A 944 -25.69 22.95 -42.16
N TRP A 945 -25.59 24.17 -42.65
CA TRP A 945 -25.52 24.48 -44.06
C TRP A 945 -24.25 23.90 -44.74
N GLN A 946 -23.13 23.75 -43.99
CA GLN A 946 -21.92 23.09 -44.50
C GLN A 946 -22.17 21.63 -44.87
N ILE A 947 -22.93 20.91 -44.04
CA ILE A 947 -23.33 19.54 -44.35
C ILE A 947 -24.23 19.49 -45.58
N GLN A 948 -25.06 20.52 -45.75
CA GLN A 948 -25.88 20.63 -46.97
C GLN A 948 -25.02 20.83 -48.22
N GLU A 949 -24.01 21.70 -48.15
CA GLU A 949 -23.07 21.96 -49.24
C GLU A 949 -22.23 20.73 -49.59
N GLU A 950 -21.66 20.06 -48.58
CA GLU A 950 -20.96 18.77 -48.74
C GLU A 950 -21.88 17.69 -49.35
N CYS A 951 -23.18 17.71 -49.06
CA CYS A 951 -24.13 16.80 -49.66
C CYS A 951 -24.37 17.08 -51.16
N VAL A 952 -24.34 18.33 -51.55
CA VAL A 952 -24.47 18.75 -52.99
C VAL A 952 -23.21 18.32 -53.74
N GLU A 953 -22.02 18.65 -53.21
CA GLU A 953 -20.71 18.25 -53.81
C GLU A 953 -20.61 16.73 -53.96
N ALA A 954 -20.98 15.96 -52.92
CA ALA A 954 -20.96 14.51 -52.99
C ALA A 954 -21.92 13.89 -54.00
N LYS A 955 -23.02 14.59 -54.32
CA LYS A 955 -23.94 14.20 -55.40
C LYS A 955 -23.35 14.50 -56.78
N GLU A 956 -22.73 15.65 -56.97
CA GLU A 956 -22.07 16.06 -58.19
C GLU A 956 -20.86 15.15 -58.52
N GLU A 957 -19.96 14.85 -57.52
CA GLU A 957 -18.87 13.90 -57.73
C GLU A 957 -19.37 12.52 -58.13
N ARG A 958 -20.49 12.07 -57.58
CA ARG A 958 -21.10 10.77 -57.93
C ARG A 958 -21.68 10.76 -59.32
N GLN A 959 -22.29 11.84 -59.77
CA GLN A 959 -22.75 12.01 -61.15
C GLN A 959 -21.59 12.02 -62.13
N HIS A 960 -20.54 12.80 -61.87
CA HIS A 960 -19.33 12.82 -62.70
C HIS A 960 -18.66 11.46 -62.80
N HIS A 961 -18.61 10.69 -61.68
CA HIS A 961 -18.03 9.34 -61.68
C HIS A 961 -18.89 8.30 -62.43
N ILE A 962 -20.19 8.49 -62.49
CA ILE A 962 -21.11 7.67 -63.29
C ILE A 962 -20.99 8.04 -64.77
N GLU A 963 -20.87 9.30 -65.10
CA GLU A 963 -20.69 9.80 -66.45
C GLU A 963 -19.32 9.34 -67.00
N SER A 964 -18.20 9.47 -66.27
CA SER A 964 -16.90 9.00 -66.72
C SER A 964 -16.84 7.47 -66.91
N LYS A 965 -17.50 6.68 -66.08
CA LYS A 965 -17.62 5.22 -66.24
C LYS A 965 -18.53 4.83 -67.44
N ASN A 966 -19.46 5.68 -67.79
CA ASN A 966 -20.30 5.44 -68.95
C ASN A 966 -19.59 5.84 -70.25
N GLU A 967 -18.67 6.82 -70.17
CA GLU A 967 -17.76 7.18 -71.25
C GLU A 967 -16.65 6.16 -71.47
N GLU A 968 -16.08 5.57 -70.41
CA GLU A 968 -15.13 4.44 -70.57
C GLU A 968 -15.77 3.15 -71.08
N LYS A 969 -17.09 3.00 -70.98
CA LYS A 969 -17.82 1.87 -71.51
C LYS A 969 -18.37 2.05 -72.94
N LYS A 970 -18.29 3.26 -73.52
CA LYS A 970 -18.53 3.56 -74.93
C LYS A 970 -17.21 3.54 -75.72
#